data_7320ed0a173c6e5f0cd63967c0cb8a97
#
_entry.id   7320ed0a173c6e5f0cd63967c0cb8a97
#
_cell.length_a   1.000
_cell.length_b   1.000
_cell.length_c   1.000
_cell.angle_alpha   90.00
_cell.angle_beta   90.00
_cell.angle_gamma   90.00
#
_symmetry.space_group_name_H-M   'P 1'
#
loop_
_entity.id
_entity.type
_entity.pdbx_description
1 polymer ?
#
loop_
_entity_poly.entity_id
_entity_poly.type
_entity_poly.pdbx_seq_one_letter_code
_entity_poly.pdbx_strand_id
1 'polypeptide(L)'
;MGRITRYEYDDDLHLVSRRINPDGTRLQYRYDHAQLLLTEIENESGEKYRLDYTPTGLIRQETGFDGRRTAYAYDRNGHLLEKTEFGDDGSTLVTVYQRDSAGRLLLKTLPDGVEVSYRYDRLGRLVGVDDGQDHPLAFEYDLQDRLVREHQGWGTLRYTYDACGQLTRMRLPDNSKLDYHYAKGGALTAIDLNGALLTRHVYQNGREQQRQQGLLLSEYTYDEQGRLRAHAVGHQRSGLYRRDFAYSANGNLEHIADTRHGQRSYTYDALDRLIRVRHTRDDLPENFAHDPAGNLLMQDRPGPTSIKGNRLLMQGDRHYDYDAFGNLIRERRGRAQQLVTEYRYDSQHRLIGLTRPDGTSATYQYDAFGRRIRKTVDGQSTEFFWQGDHLIAESSKGQHRSFVYEPGTFRPLAMLDGKGPKRACPFYYQLDHLGTPQELTDYSGDIVWSAKYSAYGKVTSLELATEDYLNQPLRFQGQYFDDESGLHYNRHRYYDPDAGRYLTPDPVKLAGGLNQYRYVPNPTGWVDPLGLSECPGTDKCKQPQSPKKDPTEQSKHNEQEPELPAPQKKQEYLYRGDRRDPEDVFLNGFTSKGDSNDLLLHSIDSDFPPSNFISTSPSRDVGKAFATRYFTKIGYLYTLKKLPGLDLKKELGAAYKFDKEGEIAIQGHIKNEDILGATLIIDDGREFGYSIPNPHRKIDK
;
A
#
# COMPACT_ATOMS: atom_id res chain seq x y z
N MET A 1 9.59 35.65 21.78
CA MET A 1 11.00 35.24 21.97
C MET A 1 11.32 34.20 20.90
N GLY A 2 12.46 34.36 20.19
CA GLY A 2 12.87 33.40 19.16
C GLY A 2 13.23 32.06 19.78
N ARG A 3 12.73 30.98 19.18
CA ARG A 3 13.13 29.60 19.55
C ARG A 3 14.48 29.33 18.90
N ILE A 4 15.51 29.07 19.69
CA ILE A 4 16.89 28.92 19.23
C ILE A 4 17.35 27.50 19.46
N THR A 5 17.65 26.78 18.40
CA THR A 5 18.41 25.52 18.44
C THR A 5 19.88 25.82 18.26
N ARG A 6 20.75 25.26 19.10
CA ARG A 6 22.20 25.42 19.03
C ARG A 6 22.83 24.10 18.66
N TYR A 7 23.94 24.16 17.92
CA TYR A 7 24.75 23.01 17.55
C TYR A 7 26.18 23.23 18.04
N GLU A 8 26.75 22.21 18.65
CA GLU A 8 28.17 22.12 18.96
C GLU A 8 28.78 21.08 18.02
N TYR A 9 30.01 21.30 17.62
CA TYR A 9 30.72 20.47 16.67
C TYR A 9 31.91 19.79 17.36
N ASP A 10 32.34 18.66 16.85
CA ASP A 10 33.59 18.03 17.22
C ASP A 10 34.74 18.86 16.62
N ASP A 11 35.75 19.19 17.45
CA ASP A 11 36.83 20.07 17.04
C ASP A 11 37.71 19.49 15.93
N ASP A 12 37.84 18.15 15.89
CA ASP A 12 38.68 17.44 14.92
C ASP A 12 37.93 17.10 13.62
N LEU A 13 36.64 16.73 13.71
CA LEU A 13 35.88 16.16 12.61
C LEU A 13 34.91 17.14 11.94
N HIS A 14 34.64 18.29 12.57
CA HIS A 14 33.60 19.26 12.16
C HIS A 14 32.19 18.64 12.01
N LEU A 15 31.94 17.51 12.68
CA LEU A 15 30.63 16.86 12.74
C LEU A 15 29.87 17.35 13.98
N VAL A 16 28.53 17.37 13.90
CA VAL A 16 27.68 17.80 15.02
C VAL A 16 27.85 16.83 16.18
N SER A 17 28.49 17.24 17.28
CA SER A 17 28.67 16.45 18.51
C SER A 17 27.50 16.62 19.47
N ARG A 18 26.80 17.77 19.44
CA ARG A 18 25.66 18.04 20.31
C ARG A 18 24.65 18.99 19.64
N ARG A 19 23.38 18.71 19.85
CA ARG A 19 22.25 19.60 19.54
C ARG A 19 21.58 20.00 20.84
N ILE A 20 21.43 21.31 21.09
CA ILE A 20 20.72 21.88 22.24
C ILE A 20 19.41 22.45 21.73
N ASN A 21 18.30 21.90 22.20
CA ASN A 21 16.96 22.29 21.82
C ASN A 21 16.54 23.61 22.50
N PRO A 22 15.48 24.32 21.97
CA PRO A 22 14.98 25.56 22.57
C PRO A 22 14.48 25.46 24.02
N ASP A 23 14.10 24.26 24.48
CA ASP A 23 13.71 23.95 25.87
C ASP A 23 14.90 23.60 26.78
N GLY A 24 16.13 23.59 26.23
CA GLY A 24 17.36 23.26 26.92
C GLY A 24 17.70 21.76 26.96
N THR A 25 16.84 20.87 26.47
CA THR A 25 17.16 19.45 26.31
C THR A 25 18.25 19.24 25.27
N ARG A 26 18.94 18.11 25.31
CA ARG A 26 20.17 17.88 24.54
C ARG A 26 20.15 16.52 23.88
N LEU A 27 20.60 16.48 22.61
CA LEU A 27 21.01 15.28 21.89
C LEU A 27 22.52 15.28 21.76
N GLN A 28 23.17 14.12 21.95
CA GLN A 28 24.62 13.98 21.76
C GLN A 28 24.89 12.92 20.69
N TYR A 29 25.91 13.15 19.88
CA TYR A 29 26.30 12.30 18.78
C TYR A 29 27.78 11.92 18.92
N ARG A 30 28.13 10.67 18.65
CA ARG A 30 29.51 10.18 18.58
C ARG A 30 29.78 9.52 17.26
N TYR A 31 30.98 9.67 16.77
CA TYR A 31 31.40 9.17 15.47
C TYR A 31 32.64 8.31 15.58
N ASP A 32 32.82 7.39 14.64
CA ASP A 32 34.07 6.72 14.38
C ASP A 32 35.03 7.69 13.67
N HIS A 33 36.22 7.92 14.23
CA HIS A 33 37.21 8.84 13.69
C HIS A 33 37.82 8.35 12.34
N ALA A 34 37.84 7.03 12.09
CA ALA A 34 38.41 6.47 10.88
C ALA A 34 37.47 6.48 9.68
N GLN A 35 36.19 6.21 9.92
CA GLN A 35 35.16 6.11 8.86
C GLN A 35 34.20 7.30 8.82
N LEU A 36 34.26 8.19 9.82
CA LEU A 36 33.34 9.34 10.00
C LEU A 36 31.87 8.93 10.10
N LEU A 37 31.60 7.71 10.54
CA LEU A 37 30.25 7.17 10.67
C LEU A 37 29.73 7.42 12.09
N LEU A 38 28.41 7.68 12.19
CA LEU A 38 27.71 7.89 13.45
C LEU A 38 27.64 6.57 14.23
N THR A 39 28.24 6.49 15.43
CA THR A 39 28.30 5.27 16.23
C THR A 39 27.36 5.27 17.45
N GLU A 40 27.03 6.45 17.98
CA GLU A 40 26.11 6.56 19.12
C GLU A 40 25.30 7.86 19.05
N ILE A 41 24.01 7.74 19.40
CA ILE A 41 23.13 8.87 19.69
C ILE A 41 22.69 8.73 21.15
N GLU A 42 22.88 9.75 21.96
CA GLU A 42 22.27 9.85 23.28
C GLU A 42 21.09 10.81 23.20
N ASN A 43 19.88 10.32 23.54
CA ASN A 43 18.65 11.10 23.48
C ASN A 43 18.52 12.06 24.66
N GLU A 44 17.47 12.86 24.66
CA GLU A 44 17.19 13.88 25.69
C GLU A 44 16.94 13.28 27.09
N SER A 45 16.62 11.97 27.18
CA SER A 45 16.45 11.21 28.42
C SER A 45 17.74 10.51 28.88
N GLY A 46 18.86 10.65 28.14
CA GLY A 46 20.13 9.99 28.43
C GLY A 46 20.21 8.54 27.97
N GLU A 47 19.22 8.04 27.23
CA GLU A 47 19.25 6.69 26.65
C GLU A 47 20.08 6.70 25.36
N LYS A 48 20.70 5.55 25.02
CA LYS A 48 21.69 5.46 23.96
C LYS A 48 21.24 4.52 22.83
N TYR A 49 21.34 5.02 21.61
CA TYR A 49 21.25 4.23 20.40
C TYR A 49 22.65 4.01 19.85
N ARG A 50 23.02 2.77 19.54
CA ARG A 50 24.37 2.43 19.07
C ARG A 50 24.32 1.77 17.69
N LEU A 51 25.32 2.09 16.86
CA LEU A 51 25.49 1.61 15.52
C LEU A 51 26.90 1.03 15.36
N ASP A 52 26.99 -0.22 14.96
CA ASP A 52 28.23 -0.89 14.58
C ASP A 52 28.22 -1.13 13.08
N TYR A 53 29.36 -0.93 12.43
CA TYR A 53 29.49 -1.02 10.98
C TYR A 53 30.40 -2.14 10.52
N THR A 54 30.19 -2.58 9.28
CA THR A 54 31.15 -3.39 8.53
C THR A 54 32.32 -2.51 8.10
N PRO A 55 33.47 -3.09 7.68
CA PRO A 55 34.56 -2.31 7.10
C PRO A 55 34.17 -1.51 5.83
N THR A 56 33.06 -1.88 5.18
CA THR A 56 32.51 -1.19 3.99
C THR A 56 31.48 -0.11 4.33
N GLY A 57 31.26 0.19 5.64
CA GLY A 57 30.34 1.23 6.09
C GLY A 57 28.86 0.84 6.15
N LEU A 58 28.51 -0.43 5.97
CA LEU A 58 27.15 -0.92 6.16
C LEU A 58 26.90 -1.21 7.66
N ILE A 59 25.66 -0.96 8.14
CA ILE A 59 25.28 -1.26 9.52
C ILE A 59 25.34 -2.78 9.73
N ARG A 60 26.26 -3.25 10.58
CA ARG A 60 26.37 -4.64 10.98
C ARG A 60 25.45 -4.98 12.15
N GLN A 61 25.35 -4.08 13.11
CA GLN A 61 24.47 -4.20 14.25
C GLN A 61 24.00 -2.83 14.73
N GLU A 62 22.79 -2.77 15.19
CA GLU A 62 22.26 -1.61 15.91
C GLU A 62 21.65 -2.03 17.24
N THR A 63 21.74 -1.15 18.24
CA THR A 63 21.16 -1.34 19.56
C THR A 63 20.27 -0.13 19.86
N GLY A 64 18.96 -0.36 19.99
CA GLY A 64 17.96 0.68 20.22
C GLY A 64 18.08 1.33 21.60
N PHE A 65 17.35 2.44 21.82
CA PHE A 65 17.27 3.14 23.13
C PHE A 65 16.75 2.25 24.26
N ASP A 66 16.01 1.22 23.95
CA ASP A 66 15.50 0.21 24.88
C ASP A 66 16.46 -0.98 25.11
N GLY A 67 17.62 -0.96 24.47
CA GLY A 67 18.68 -1.97 24.60
C GLY A 67 18.53 -3.17 23.67
N ARG A 68 17.46 -3.31 22.90
CA ARG A 68 17.28 -4.41 21.96
C ARG A 68 18.21 -4.27 20.75
N ARG A 69 18.69 -5.40 20.27
CA ARG A 69 19.67 -5.45 19.18
C ARG A 69 19.07 -6.01 17.91
N THR A 70 19.56 -5.53 16.77
CA THR A 70 19.34 -6.14 15.47
C THR A 70 20.66 -6.23 14.72
N ALA A 71 20.98 -7.39 14.18
CA ALA A 71 22.18 -7.63 13.37
C ALA A 71 21.81 -7.86 11.91
N TYR A 72 22.75 -7.54 11.03
CA TYR A 72 22.61 -7.64 9.59
C TYR A 72 23.83 -8.31 8.99
N ALA A 73 23.61 -9.24 8.05
CA ALA A 73 24.65 -9.85 7.25
C ALA A 73 24.43 -9.51 5.78
N TYR A 74 25.53 -9.26 5.08
CA TYR A 74 25.52 -8.82 3.68
C TYR A 74 26.41 -9.72 2.80
N ASP A 75 26.10 -9.77 1.51
CA ASP A 75 26.99 -10.32 0.51
C ASP A 75 28.16 -9.36 0.18
N ARG A 76 29.05 -9.78 -0.72
CA ARG A 76 30.20 -8.97 -1.15
C ARG A 76 29.80 -7.69 -1.90
N ASN A 77 28.59 -7.63 -2.44
CA ASN A 77 28.05 -6.49 -3.17
C ASN A 77 27.25 -5.53 -2.26
N GLY A 78 27.12 -5.86 -0.96
CA GLY A 78 26.39 -5.06 0.00
C GLY A 78 24.88 -5.35 0.06
N HIS A 79 24.41 -6.41 -0.58
CA HIS A 79 23.00 -6.79 -0.47
C HIS A 79 22.74 -7.55 0.83
N LEU A 80 21.65 -7.20 1.51
CA LEU A 80 21.22 -7.87 2.74
C LEU A 80 20.90 -9.35 2.47
N LEU A 81 21.57 -10.26 3.21
CA LEU A 81 21.33 -11.70 3.21
C LEU A 81 20.54 -12.18 4.44
N GLU A 82 20.78 -11.55 5.59
CA GLU A 82 20.15 -11.94 6.85
C GLU A 82 19.91 -10.74 7.75
N LYS A 83 18.76 -10.73 8.41
CA LYS A 83 18.41 -9.84 9.50
C LYS A 83 18.08 -10.69 10.72
N THR A 84 18.78 -10.47 11.83
CA THR A 84 18.54 -11.14 13.11
C THR A 84 18.11 -10.12 14.16
N GLU A 85 16.90 -10.26 14.70
CA GLU A 85 16.37 -9.46 15.81
C GLU A 85 16.50 -10.25 17.12
N PHE A 86 17.02 -9.61 18.15
CA PHE A 86 17.25 -10.22 19.46
C PHE A 86 16.23 -9.70 20.47
N GLY A 87 15.49 -10.61 21.08
CA GLY A 87 14.55 -10.32 22.14
C GLY A 87 15.23 -10.08 23.49
N ASP A 88 14.56 -9.37 24.40
CA ASP A 88 15.02 -9.12 25.78
C ASP A 88 15.18 -10.43 26.60
N ASP A 89 14.47 -11.48 26.21
CA ASP A 89 14.47 -12.81 26.82
C ASP A 89 15.51 -13.77 26.23
N GLY A 90 16.32 -13.30 25.27
CA GLY A 90 17.31 -14.07 24.54
C GLY A 90 16.77 -14.83 23.33
N SER A 91 15.48 -14.71 23.01
CA SER A 91 14.91 -15.23 21.77
C SER A 91 15.44 -14.48 20.55
N THR A 92 15.37 -15.12 19.37
CA THR A 92 15.81 -14.51 18.11
C THR A 92 14.80 -14.71 17.01
N LEU A 93 14.62 -13.68 16.16
CA LEU A 93 13.88 -13.74 14.92
C LEU A 93 14.85 -13.55 13.75
N VAL A 94 15.01 -14.58 12.94
CA VAL A 94 15.93 -14.57 11.78
C VAL A 94 15.13 -14.52 10.50
N THR A 95 15.39 -13.50 9.67
CA THR A 95 14.85 -13.38 8.30
C THR A 95 15.99 -13.53 7.31
N VAL A 96 15.85 -14.45 6.35
CA VAL A 96 16.87 -14.74 5.32
C VAL A 96 16.38 -14.23 3.96
N TYR A 97 17.30 -13.71 3.16
CA TYR A 97 17.04 -13.13 1.85
C TYR A 97 17.91 -13.81 0.80
N GLN A 98 17.30 -14.37 -0.25
CA GLN A 98 18.01 -14.93 -1.40
C GLN A 98 17.80 -14.04 -2.62
N ARG A 99 18.87 -13.81 -3.36
CA ARG A 99 18.88 -12.91 -4.50
C ARG A 99 19.46 -13.59 -5.75
N ASP A 100 19.10 -13.06 -6.91
CA ASP A 100 19.75 -13.44 -8.16
C ASP A 100 21.08 -12.70 -8.35
N SER A 101 21.78 -13.03 -9.44
CA SER A 101 23.06 -12.40 -9.81
C SER A 101 22.95 -10.88 -10.10
N ALA A 102 21.76 -10.36 -10.36
CA ALA A 102 21.48 -8.94 -10.53
C ALA A 102 21.10 -8.24 -9.22
N GLY A 103 21.15 -8.95 -8.07
CA GLY A 103 20.81 -8.42 -6.75
C GLY A 103 19.31 -8.37 -6.45
N ARG A 104 18.44 -8.87 -7.35
CA ARG A 104 16.98 -8.84 -7.13
C ARG A 104 16.56 -9.91 -6.14
N LEU A 105 15.65 -9.59 -5.24
CA LEU A 105 15.14 -10.50 -4.20
C LEU A 105 14.31 -11.62 -4.87
N LEU A 106 14.72 -12.87 -4.72
CA LEU A 106 13.99 -14.04 -5.21
C LEU A 106 13.15 -14.71 -4.13
N LEU A 107 13.71 -14.80 -2.90
CA LEU A 107 13.07 -15.47 -1.79
C LEU A 107 13.38 -14.74 -0.48
N LYS A 108 12.37 -14.60 0.37
CA LYS A 108 12.48 -14.14 1.74
C LYS A 108 11.91 -15.22 2.65
N THR A 109 12.75 -15.83 3.48
CA THR A 109 12.31 -16.80 4.49
C THR A 109 12.13 -16.10 5.82
N LEU A 110 10.93 -16.15 6.37
CA LEU A 110 10.55 -15.54 7.64
C LEU A 110 10.95 -16.41 8.83
N PRO A 111 11.00 -15.85 10.06
CA PRO A 111 11.39 -16.61 11.25
C PRO A 111 10.49 -17.80 11.60
N ASP A 112 9.24 -17.78 11.19
CA ASP A 112 8.25 -18.86 11.32
C ASP A 112 8.34 -19.90 10.20
N GLY A 113 9.28 -19.77 9.27
CA GLY A 113 9.50 -20.66 8.13
C GLY A 113 8.64 -20.35 6.90
N VAL A 114 7.79 -19.33 6.95
CA VAL A 114 7.03 -18.88 5.76
C VAL A 114 8.00 -18.35 4.71
N GLU A 115 7.84 -18.80 3.48
CA GLU A 115 8.62 -18.36 2.32
C GLU A 115 7.82 -17.43 1.44
N VAL A 116 8.37 -16.25 1.18
CA VAL A 116 7.82 -15.28 0.24
C VAL A 116 8.68 -15.26 -1.01
N SER A 117 8.12 -15.69 -2.14
CA SER A 117 8.80 -15.75 -3.43
C SER A 117 8.49 -14.52 -4.29
N TYR A 118 9.49 -14.07 -5.06
CA TYR A 118 9.41 -12.91 -5.95
C TYR A 118 9.78 -13.32 -7.36
N ARG A 119 8.96 -12.97 -8.34
CA ARG A 119 9.18 -13.29 -9.75
C ARG A 119 9.33 -12.04 -10.58
N TYR A 120 10.25 -12.05 -11.50
CA TYR A 120 10.57 -10.93 -12.38
C TYR A 120 10.46 -11.34 -13.85
N ASP A 121 10.07 -10.40 -14.70
CA ASP A 121 10.15 -10.59 -16.14
C ASP A 121 11.59 -10.39 -16.67
N ARG A 122 11.75 -10.51 -17.99
CA ARG A 122 13.06 -10.36 -18.65
C ARG A 122 13.64 -8.95 -18.55
N LEU A 123 12.80 -7.94 -18.32
CA LEU A 123 13.21 -6.54 -18.13
C LEU A 123 13.54 -6.23 -16.66
N GLY A 124 13.39 -7.21 -15.75
CA GLY A 124 13.65 -7.04 -14.32
C GLY A 124 12.50 -6.42 -13.53
N ARG A 125 11.30 -6.34 -14.12
CA ARG A 125 10.11 -5.82 -13.42
C ARG A 125 9.47 -6.93 -12.59
N LEU A 126 9.00 -6.59 -11.38
CA LEU A 126 8.31 -7.53 -10.49
C LEU A 126 6.95 -7.92 -11.09
N VAL A 127 6.76 -9.18 -11.44
CA VAL A 127 5.51 -9.67 -12.03
C VAL A 127 4.72 -10.58 -11.10
N GLY A 128 5.27 -10.99 -9.96
CA GLY A 128 4.53 -11.79 -8.99
C GLY A 128 5.19 -11.85 -7.63
N VAL A 129 4.38 -11.94 -6.60
CA VAL A 129 4.80 -12.20 -5.21
C VAL A 129 3.83 -13.22 -4.62
N ASP A 130 4.38 -14.23 -3.94
CA ASP A 130 3.62 -15.34 -3.39
C ASP A 130 4.24 -15.75 -2.05
N ASP A 131 3.42 -15.81 -0.99
CA ASP A 131 3.80 -16.25 0.35
C ASP A 131 3.28 -17.65 0.69
N GLY A 132 2.81 -18.40 -0.33
CA GLY A 132 2.26 -19.72 -0.20
C GLY A 132 0.85 -19.75 0.40
N GLN A 133 0.19 -18.59 0.58
CA GLN A 133 -1.20 -18.46 0.99
C GLN A 133 -2.12 -18.23 -0.22
N ASP A 134 -3.44 -18.28 0.00
CA ASP A 134 -4.45 -18.20 -1.07
C ASP A 134 -4.56 -16.84 -1.80
N HIS A 135 -3.62 -15.91 -1.58
CA HIS A 135 -3.68 -14.56 -2.11
C HIS A 135 -2.39 -14.10 -2.80
N PRO A 136 -1.91 -14.81 -3.84
CA PRO A 136 -0.74 -14.37 -4.60
C PRO A 136 -1.02 -13.03 -5.29
N LEU A 137 0.03 -12.23 -5.43
CA LEU A 137 -0.01 -10.95 -6.14
C LEU A 137 0.62 -11.12 -7.52
N ALA A 138 -0.02 -10.53 -8.56
CA ALA A 138 0.55 -10.51 -9.89
C ALA A 138 0.41 -9.13 -10.53
N PHE A 139 1.42 -8.76 -11.34
CA PHE A 139 1.54 -7.42 -11.94
C PHE A 139 1.82 -7.53 -13.43
N GLU A 140 1.14 -6.68 -14.21
CA GLU A 140 1.38 -6.57 -15.65
C GLU A 140 1.76 -5.12 -15.99
N TYR A 141 2.67 -4.95 -16.94
CA TYR A 141 3.22 -3.66 -17.32
C TYR A 141 3.10 -3.43 -18.82
N ASP A 142 2.97 -2.16 -19.22
CA ASP A 142 3.06 -1.77 -20.62
C ASP A 142 4.54 -1.64 -21.09
N LEU A 143 4.70 -1.21 -22.35
CA LEU A 143 6.03 -1.03 -22.95
C LEU A 143 6.84 0.15 -22.37
N GLN A 144 6.18 1.04 -21.61
CA GLN A 144 6.81 2.15 -20.89
C GLN A 144 7.05 1.84 -19.41
N ASP A 145 7.03 0.56 -19.01
CA ASP A 145 7.23 0.08 -17.63
C ASP A 145 6.18 0.58 -16.63
N ARG A 146 4.99 0.99 -17.10
CA ARG A 146 3.90 1.42 -16.24
C ARG A 146 3.00 0.24 -15.90
N LEU A 147 2.59 0.14 -14.63
CA LEU A 147 1.68 -0.89 -14.14
C LEU A 147 0.31 -0.74 -14.80
N VAL A 148 -0.14 -1.74 -15.57
CA VAL A 148 -1.45 -1.73 -16.23
C VAL A 148 -2.47 -2.64 -15.56
N ARG A 149 -2.00 -3.66 -14.79
CA ARG A 149 -2.87 -4.52 -13.99
C ARG A 149 -2.19 -4.95 -12.69
N GLU A 150 -2.97 -4.99 -11.64
CA GLU A 150 -2.60 -5.53 -10.33
C GLU A 150 -3.67 -6.53 -9.92
N HIS A 151 -3.27 -7.80 -9.78
CA HIS A 151 -4.13 -8.90 -9.36
C HIS A 151 -3.91 -9.15 -7.87
N GLN A 152 -5.00 -9.19 -7.11
CA GLN A 152 -5.00 -9.43 -5.67
C GLN A 152 -6.19 -10.30 -5.33
N GLY A 153 -5.98 -11.49 -4.74
CA GLY A 153 -7.05 -12.34 -4.24
C GLY A 153 -8.26 -12.41 -5.19
N TRP A 154 -9.38 -11.82 -4.78
CA TRP A 154 -10.65 -11.88 -5.50
C TRP A 154 -10.80 -10.84 -6.64
N GLY A 155 -9.86 -9.92 -6.84
CA GLY A 155 -10.06 -8.83 -7.77
C GLY A 155 -8.83 -8.37 -8.53
N THR A 156 -9.07 -7.52 -9.52
CA THR A 156 -8.03 -6.94 -10.37
C THR A 156 -8.26 -5.46 -10.57
N LEU A 157 -7.23 -4.66 -10.29
CA LEU A 157 -7.16 -3.27 -10.74
C LEU A 157 -6.60 -3.20 -12.15
N ARG A 158 -7.15 -2.26 -12.94
CA ARG A 158 -6.64 -1.98 -14.30
C ARG A 158 -6.44 -0.49 -14.47
N TYR A 159 -5.31 -0.13 -15.07
CA TYR A 159 -4.88 1.25 -15.24
C TYR A 159 -4.72 1.59 -16.71
N THR A 160 -5.08 2.82 -17.07
CA THR A 160 -4.84 3.38 -18.40
C THR A 160 -4.17 4.74 -18.24
N TYR A 161 -3.18 5.02 -19.05
CA TYR A 161 -2.38 6.24 -18.95
C TYR A 161 -2.43 7.00 -20.29
N ASP A 162 -2.23 8.31 -20.22
CA ASP A 162 -1.97 9.13 -21.39
C ASP A 162 -0.50 9.02 -21.86
N ALA A 163 -0.17 9.73 -22.94
CA ALA A 163 1.18 9.76 -23.50
C ALA A 163 2.21 10.38 -22.55
N CYS A 164 1.77 11.21 -21.59
CA CYS A 164 2.62 11.85 -20.58
C CYS A 164 2.79 10.98 -19.31
N GLY A 165 2.16 9.81 -19.24
CA GLY A 165 2.21 8.89 -18.12
C GLY A 165 1.24 9.22 -16.98
N GLN A 166 0.28 10.12 -17.19
CA GLN A 166 -0.76 10.42 -16.22
C GLN A 166 -1.85 9.34 -16.25
N LEU A 167 -2.32 8.91 -15.09
CA LEU A 167 -3.42 7.94 -14.96
C LEU A 167 -4.73 8.56 -15.46
N THR A 168 -5.22 8.12 -16.61
CA THR A 168 -6.48 8.61 -17.18
C THR A 168 -7.67 7.77 -16.80
N ARG A 169 -7.47 6.49 -16.48
CA ARG A 169 -8.54 5.61 -16.03
C ARG A 169 -8.04 4.57 -15.06
N MET A 170 -8.79 4.36 -14.00
CA MET A 170 -8.68 3.20 -13.12
C MET A 170 -9.99 2.41 -13.17
N ARG A 171 -9.87 1.08 -13.32
CA ARG A 171 -11.02 0.19 -13.20
C ARG A 171 -10.90 -0.58 -11.90
N LEU A 172 -11.90 -0.41 -11.03
CA LEU A 172 -12.00 -1.08 -9.74
C LEU A 172 -12.32 -2.58 -9.90
N PRO A 173 -12.14 -3.41 -8.86
CA PRO A 173 -12.41 -4.86 -8.92
C PRO A 173 -13.84 -5.19 -9.33
N ASP A 174 -14.78 -4.33 -8.96
CA ASP A 174 -16.19 -4.42 -9.28
C ASP A 174 -16.54 -3.97 -10.70
N ASN A 175 -15.55 -3.67 -11.56
CA ASN A 175 -15.65 -3.08 -12.88
C ASN A 175 -16.13 -1.62 -12.94
N SER A 176 -16.35 -0.93 -11.82
CA SER A 176 -16.56 0.52 -11.83
C SER A 176 -15.36 1.23 -12.44
N LYS A 177 -15.63 2.29 -13.20
CA LYS A 177 -14.61 3.07 -13.91
C LYS A 177 -14.47 4.43 -13.24
N LEU A 178 -13.26 4.77 -12.87
CA LEU A 178 -12.87 6.12 -12.49
C LEU A 178 -12.08 6.73 -13.65
N ASP A 179 -12.61 7.76 -14.27
CA ASP A 179 -11.96 8.50 -15.36
C ASP A 179 -11.41 9.81 -14.80
N TYR A 180 -10.11 10.04 -14.96
CA TYR A 180 -9.38 11.20 -14.46
C TYR A 180 -9.10 12.18 -15.58
N HIS A 181 -9.46 13.44 -15.38
CA HIS A 181 -9.29 14.52 -16.35
C HIS A 181 -8.26 15.53 -15.84
N TYR A 182 -7.35 15.94 -16.70
CA TYR A 182 -6.27 16.85 -16.34
C TYR A 182 -6.24 18.06 -17.27
N ALA A 183 -5.85 19.21 -16.71
CA ALA A 183 -5.51 20.41 -17.48
C ALA A 183 -4.14 20.25 -18.16
N LYS A 184 -3.82 21.11 -19.14
CA LYS A 184 -2.52 21.12 -19.84
C LYS A 184 -1.30 21.25 -18.93
N GLY A 185 -1.42 21.60 -17.69
CA GLY A 185 -0.34 21.67 -16.71
C GLY A 185 -0.29 20.47 -15.76
N GLY A 186 -1.07 19.42 -16.00
CA GLY A 186 -1.11 18.20 -15.17
C GLY A 186 -1.97 18.30 -13.90
N ALA A 187 -2.64 19.44 -13.67
CA ALA A 187 -3.58 19.55 -12.56
C ALA A 187 -4.86 18.75 -12.82
N LEU A 188 -5.32 18.01 -11.82
CA LEU A 188 -6.58 17.26 -11.88
C LEU A 188 -7.76 18.24 -12.02
N THR A 189 -8.61 18.07 -13.03
CA THR A 189 -9.79 18.94 -13.25
C THR A 189 -11.10 18.27 -12.93
N ALA A 190 -11.18 16.95 -13.08
CA ALA A 190 -12.37 16.19 -12.71
C ALA A 190 -12.06 14.71 -12.52
N ILE A 191 -12.93 14.03 -11.78
CA ILE A 191 -13.02 12.57 -11.74
C ILE A 191 -14.47 12.21 -12.08
N ASP A 192 -14.64 11.30 -13.04
CA ASP A 192 -15.95 10.72 -13.36
C ASP A 192 -16.03 9.29 -12.84
N LEU A 193 -17.19 8.90 -12.32
CA LEU A 193 -17.53 7.54 -11.96
C LEU A 193 -18.53 6.97 -12.99
N ASN A 194 -18.11 5.97 -13.75
CA ASN A 194 -18.93 5.32 -14.79
C ASN A 194 -19.50 6.31 -15.82
N GLY A 195 -18.79 7.43 -16.08
CA GLY A 195 -19.20 8.49 -17.01
C GLY A 195 -20.07 9.58 -16.39
N ALA A 196 -20.39 9.52 -15.09
CA ALA A 196 -21.03 10.59 -14.35
C ALA A 196 -20.01 11.36 -13.51
N LEU A 197 -20.14 12.69 -13.47
CA LEU A 197 -19.22 13.54 -12.68
C LEU A 197 -19.27 13.16 -11.19
N LEU A 198 -18.13 12.77 -10.63
CA LEU A 198 -17.96 12.53 -9.21
C LEU A 198 -17.43 13.79 -8.51
N THR A 199 -16.32 14.35 -9.00
CA THR A 199 -15.73 15.58 -8.47
C THR A 199 -15.20 16.47 -9.59
N ARG A 200 -15.27 17.80 -9.40
CA ARG A 200 -14.62 18.78 -10.29
C ARG A 200 -13.74 19.71 -9.47
N HIS A 201 -12.59 20.09 -10.01
CA HIS A 201 -11.56 20.87 -9.34
C HIS A 201 -11.14 22.06 -10.18
N VAL A 202 -10.96 23.21 -9.53
CA VAL A 202 -10.42 24.43 -10.14
C VAL A 202 -9.15 24.84 -9.39
N TYR A 203 -8.05 24.93 -10.11
CA TYR A 203 -6.75 25.32 -9.56
C TYR A 203 -6.32 26.70 -10.07
N GLN A 204 -5.69 27.47 -9.20
CA GLN A 204 -5.02 28.71 -9.55
C GLN A 204 -3.65 28.74 -8.83
N ASN A 205 -2.59 29.05 -9.57
CA ASN A 205 -1.21 29.08 -9.05
C ASN A 205 -0.80 27.78 -8.34
N GLY A 206 -1.22 26.63 -8.88
CA GLY A 206 -0.93 25.29 -8.34
C GLY A 206 -1.72 24.88 -7.09
N ARG A 207 -2.67 25.71 -6.63
CA ARG A 207 -3.52 25.45 -5.47
C ARG A 207 -4.97 25.33 -5.85
N GLU A 208 -5.69 24.38 -5.24
CA GLU A 208 -7.11 24.19 -5.43
C GLU A 208 -7.88 25.39 -4.86
N GLN A 209 -8.67 26.08 -5.68
CA GLN A 209 -9.51 27.20 -5.27
C GLN A 209 -10.95 26.78 -5.06
N GLN A 210 -11.42 25.83 -5.89
CA GLN A 210 -12.79 25.36 -5.80
C GLN A 210 -12.85 23.85 -6.06
N ARG A 211 -13.75 23.18 -5.35
CA ARG A 211 -14.11 21.78 -5.58
C ARG A 211 -15.63 21.63 -5.58
N GLN A 212 -16.13 21.01 -6.63
CA GLN A 212 -17.54 20.59 -6.69
C GLN A 212 -17.64 19.11 -6.35
N GLN A 213 -18.55 18.76 -5.43
CA GLN A 213 -18.86 17.40 -4.99
C GLN A 213 -20.39 17.27 -4.86
N GLY A 214 -21.04 16.50 -5.75
CA GLY A 214 -22.49 16.54 -5.89
C GLY A 214 -22.98 17.95 -6.23
N LEU A 215 -23.94 18.46 -5.46
CA LEU A 215 -24.46 19.82 -5.60
C LEU A 215 -23.71 20.86 -4.75
N LEU A 216 -22.74 20.44 -3.92
CA LEU A 216 -21.94 21.33 -3.10
C LEU A 216 -20.74 21.90 -3.85
N LEU A 217 -20.44 23.14 -3.54
CA LEU A 217 -19.23 23.84 -3.92
C LEU A 217 -18.41 24.16 -2.66
N SER A 218 -17.16 23.71 -2.64
CA SER A 218 -16.14 24.09 -1.66
C SER A 218 -15.27 25.18 -2.25
N GLU A 219 -14.97 26.22 -1.47
CA GLU A 219 -14.07 27.31 -1.81
C GLU A 219 -12.91 27.36 -0.81
N TYR A 220 -11.69 27.46 -1.33
CA TYR A 220 -10.46 27.44 -0.53
C TYR A 220 -9.72 28.76 -0.72
N THR A 221 -9.24 29.35 0.36
CA THR A 221 -8.33 30.50 0.32
C THR A 221 -7.06 30.18 1.11
N TYR A 222 -5.94 30.75 0.69
CA TYR A 222 -4.64 30.46 1.27
C TYR A 222 -3.96 31.75 1.72
N ASP A 223 -3.06 31.64 2.69
CA ASP A 223 -2.18 32.73 3.08
C ASP A 223 -0.96 32.85 2.12
N GLU A 224 -0.10 33.83 2.35
CA GLU A 224 1.09 34.08 1.52
C GLU A 224 2.10 32.92 1.53
N GLN A 225 2.14 32.13 2.62
CA GLN A 225 2.97 30.95 2.75
C GLN A 225 2.34 29.71 2.12
N GLY A 226 1.07 29.81 1.67
CA GLY A 226 0.34 28.73 1.02
C GLY A 226 -0.41 27.79 1.93
N ARG A 227 -0.56 28.14 3.20
CA ARG A 227 -1.36 27.37 4.16
C ARG A 227 -2.83 27.70 3.98
N LEU A 228 -3.72 26.75 4.21
CA LEU A 228 -5.16 26.93 4.09
C LEU A 228 -5.65 27.97 5.12
N ARG A 229 -6.15 29.10 4.61
CA ARG A 229 -6.69 30.20 5.45
C ARG A 229 -8.18 30.05 5.67
N ALA A 230 -8.93 29.65 4.66
CA ALA A 230 -10.35 29.39 4.82
C ALA A 230 -10.85 28.31 3.87
N HIS A 231 -11.86 27.58 4.35
CA HIS A 231 -12.63 26.59 3.61
C HIS A 231 -14.11 26.88 3.84
N ALA A 232 -14.82 27.26 2.79
CA ALA A 232 -16.26 27.48 2.80
C ALA A 232 -16.95 26.43 1.95
N VAL A 233 -18.04 25.86 2.43
CA VAL A 233 -18.84 24.84 1.75
C VAL A 233 -20.29 25.30 1.70
N GLY A 234 -20.91 25.12 0.54
CA GLY A 234 -22.33 25.47 0.38
C GLY A 234 -22.89 25.13 -0.98
N HIS A 235 -24.19 25.37 -1.15
CA HIS A 235 -24.84 25.40 -2.44
C HIS A 235 -24.56 26.74 -3.14
N GLN A 236 -24.84 26.83 -4.44
CA GLN A 236 -24.64 28.07 -5.21
C GLN A 236 -25.30 29.33 -4.61
N ARG A 237 -26.33 29.17 -3.76
CA ARG A 237 -27.11 30.27 -3.19
C ARG A 237 -27.18 30.30 -1.66
N SER A 238 -26.62 29.29 -0.96
CA SER A 238 -26.64 29.19 0.49
C SER A 238 -25.40 28.51 1.04
N GLY A 239 -24.76 29.14 2.04
CA GLY A 239 -23.63 28.53 2.76
C GLY A 239 -24.10 27.40 3.67
N LEU A 240 -23.37 26.30 3.70
CA LEU A 240 -23.54 25.20 4.66
C LEU A 240 -22.72 25.45 5.92
N TYR A 241 -21.43 25.69 5.77
CA TYR A 241 -20.51 26.11 6.83
C TYR A 241 -19.26 26.78 6.26
N ARG A 242 -18.50 27.43 7.18
CA ARG A 242 -17.19 28.02 6.89
C ARG A 242 -16.23 27.73 8.04
N ARG A 243 -14.97 27.39 7.70
CA ARG A 243 -13.85 27.23 8.61
C ARG A 243 -12.75 28.22 8.25
N ASP A 244 -12.34 29.04 9.21
CA ASP A 244 -11.20 29.94 9.08
C ASP A 244 -10.07 29.43 9.98
N PHE A 245 -8.85 29.44 9.44
CA PHE A 245 -7.64 28.93 10.09
C PHE A 245 -6.65 30.07 10.31
N ALA A 246 -6.08 30.14 11.50
CA ALA A 246 -5.03 31.11 11.84
C ALA A 246 -3.78 30.39 12.34
N TYR A 247 -2.63 30.84 11.91
CA TYR A 247 -1.33 30.25 12.18
C TYR A 247 -0.40 31.24 12.85
N SER A 248 0.47 30.74 13.75
CA SER A 248 1.59 31.49 14.33
C SER A 248 2.64 31.84 13.27
N ALA A 249 3.54 32.75 13.66
CA ALA A 249 4.71 33.08 12.84
C ALA A 249 5.60 31.87 12.53
N ASN A 250 5.61 30.84 13.39
CA ASN A 250 6.36 29.58 13.18
C ASN A 250 5.59 28.56 12.33
N GLY A 251 4.36 28.86 11.90
CA GLY A 251 3.55 27.96 11.09
C GLY A 251 2.65 27.00 11.87
N ASN A 252 2.63 27.04 13.20
CA ASN A 252 1.71 26.22 13.99
C ASN A 252 0.28 26.76 13.87
N LEU A 253 -0.70 25.86 13.80
CA LEU A 253 -2.11 26.21 13.83
C LEU A 253 -2.49 26.76 15.22
N GLU A 254 -2.94 28.01 15.33
CA GLU A 254 -3.34 28.61 16.61
C GLU A 254 -4.85 28.61 16.83
N HIS A 255 -5.62 28.81 15.75
CA HIS A 255 -7.08 28.88 15.85
C HIS A 255 -7.77 28.27 14.64
N ILE A 256 -8.91 27.63 14.91
CA ILE A 256 -9.94 27.30 13.93
C ILE A 256 -11.23 27.96 14.37
N ALA A 257 -11.82 28.79 13.52
CA ALA A 257 -13.17 29.32 13.70
C ALA A 257 -14.10 28.56 12.74
N ASP A 258 -14.97 27.72 13.29
CA ASP A 258 -15.92 26.88 12.56
C ASP A 258 -17.35 27.34 12.86
N THR A 259 -18.09 27.76 11.83
CA THR A 259 -19.48 28.23 12.00
C THR A 259 -20.41 27.14 12.51
N ARG A 260 -20.08 25.86 12.29
CA ARG A 260 -20.87 24.72 12.75
C ARG A 260 -20.47 24.25 14.17
N HIS A 261 -19.16 24.13 14.42
CA HIS A 261 -18.63 23.51 15.65
C HIS A 261 -18.04 24.49 16.66
N GLY A 262 -18.01 25.79 16.35
CA GLY A 262 -17.44 26.81 17.22
C GLY A 262 -15.96 27.00 17.03
N GLN A 263 -15.29 27.57 18.03
CA GLN A 263 -13.87 27.90 17.94
C GLN A 263 -13.03 26.87 18.68
N ARG A 264 -11.84 26.58 18.12
CA ARG A 264 -10.77 25.80 18.75
C ARG A 264 -9.51 26.65 18.82
N SER A 265 -8.79 26.58 19.93
CA SER A 265 -7.48 27.21 20.08
C SER A 265 -6.43 26.21 20.54
N TYR A 266 -5.23 26.37 20.03
CA TYR A 266 -4.12 25.44 20.22
C TYR A 266 -2.93 26.17 20.87
N THR A 267 -2.25 25.53 21.81
CA THR A 267 -1.08 26.08 22.47
C THR A 267 0.06 25.07 22.39
N TYR A 268 1.27 25.55 22.18
CA TYR A 268 2.46 24.73 21.94
C TYR A 268 3.61 25.08 22.90
N ASP A 269 4.46 24.11 23.18
CA ASP A 269 5.70 24.31 23.92
C ASP A 269 6.82 24.92 23.03
N ALA A 270 8.04 25.00 23.59
CA ALA A 270 9.20 25.54 22.88
C ALA A 270 9.68 24.68 21.70
N LEU A 271 9.28 23.41 21.65
CA LEU A 271 9.61 22.43 20.59
C LEU A 271 8.49 22.26 19.55
N ASP A 272 7.50 23.16 19.54
CA ASP A 272 6.32 23.08 18.68
C ASP A 272 5.43 21.86 18.94
N ARG A 273 5.54 21.21 20.14
CA ARG A 273 4.69 20.11 20.53
C ARG A 273 3.41 20.66 21.15
N LEU A 274 2.26 20.07 20.80
CA LEU A 274 0.95 20.48 21.29
C LEU A 274 0.83 20.21 22.81
N ILE A 275 0.48 21.25 23.60
CA ILE A 275 0.29 21.14 25.06
C ILE A 275 -1.14 21.42 25.51
N ARG A 276 -1.95 22.08 24.68
CA ARG A 276 -3.34 22.36 25.06
C ARG A 276 -4.22 22.60 23.84
N VAL A 277 -5.46 22.07 23.92
CA VAL A 277 -6.57 22.43 23.00
C VAL A 277 -7.74 22.92 23.83
N ARG A 278 -8.35 24.02 23.42
CA ARG A 278 -9.59 24.55 24.00
C ARG A 278 -10.67 24.62 22.94
N HIS A 279 -11.87 24.20 23.31
CA HIS A 279 -13.09 24.34 22.51
C HIS A 279 -14.02 25.31 23.18
N THR A 280 -14.68 26.19 22.44
CA THR A 280 -15.62 27.17 23.02
C THR A 280 -16.91 26.55 23.51
N ARG A 281 -17.24 25.34 23.10
CA ARG A 281 -18.46 24.63 23.48
C ARG A 281 -18.24 23.50 24.50
N ASP A 282 -16.98 23.22 24.84
CA ASP A 282 -16.63 22.19 25.81
C ASP A 282 -16.06 22.84 27.07
N ASP A 283 -16.52 22.40 28.25
CA ASP A 283 -16.09 22.99 29.51
C ASP A 283 -14.66 22.65 29.92
N LEU A 284 -14.11 21.53 29.43
CA LEU A 284 -12.79 21.04 29.79
C LEU A 284 -11.81 21.06 28.59
N PRO A 285 -10.63 21.70 28.75
CA PRO A 285 -9.58 21.65 27.75
C PRO A 285 -8.89 20.29 27.73
N GLU A 286 -8.44 19.87 26.54
CA GLU A 286 -7.45 18.81 26.44
C GLU A 286 -6.08 19.36 26.83
N ASN A 287 -5.39 18.72 27.78
CA ASN A 287 -4.05 19.10 28.19
C ASN A 287 -3.08 17.96 27.96
N PHE A 288 -1.88 18.30 27.49
CA PHE A 288 -0.82 17.36 27.16
C PHE A 288 0.48 17.81 27.80
N ALA A 289 1.31 16.85 28.15
CA ALA A 289 2.72 17.07 28.49
C ALA A 289 3.58 16.10 27.66
N HIS A 290 4.84 16.37 27.62
CA HIS A 290 5.82 15.52 26.94
C HIS A 290 7.02 15.30 27.84
N ASP A 291 7.55 14.08 27.86
CA ASP A 291 8.84 13.83 28.45
C ASP A 291 9.97 14.41 27.58
N PRO A 292 11.23 14.42 28.04
CA PRO A 292 12.35 14.94 27.26
C PRO A 292 12.53 14.24 25.91
N ALA A 293 12.29 12.92 25.81
CA ALA A 293 12.39 12.13 24.57
C ALA A 293 11.13 12.26 23.65
N GLY A 294 10.19 13.17 23.99
CA GLY A 294 9.01 13.46 23.21
C GLY A 294 7.89 12.43 23.32
N ASN A 295 7.89 11.60 24.35
CA ASN A 295 6.75 10.74 24.63
C ASN A 295 5.58 11.57 25.14
N LEU A 296 4.39 11.32 24.60
CA LEU A 296 3.17 11.97 25.00
C LEU A 296 2.68 11.48 26.36
N LEU A 297 2.37 12.44 27.25
CA LEU A 297 1.80 12.22 28.57
C LEU A 297 0.41 12.87 28.59
N MET A 298 -0.63 12.02 28.58
CA MET A 298 -2.02 12.49 28.62
C MET A 298 -2.37 12.98 30.02
N GLN A 299 -2.66 14.27 30.18
CA GLN A 299 -2.95 14.85 31.50
C GLN A 299 -4.41 14.71 31.96
N ASP A 300 -5.27 14.21 31.09
CA ASP A 300 -6.65 13.86 31.41
C ASP A 300 -6.80 12.56 32.22
N ARG A 301 -5.68 11.82 32.39
CA ARG A 301 -5.61 10.56 33.15
C ARG A 301 -4.86 10.78 34.45
N PRO A 302 -5.58 10.91 35.57
CA PRO A 302 -4.93 11.06 36.87
C PRO A 302 -4.16 9.82 37.26
N GLY A 303 -2.96 10.00 37.83
CA GLY A 303 -2.10 8.92 38.30
C GLY A 303 -0.70 8.97 37.71
N PRO A 304 0.18 8.06 38.15
CA PRO A 304 1.55 8.03 37.69
C PRO A 304 1.67 7.58 36.24
N THR A 305 2.70 8.09 35.56
CA THR A 305 3.11 7.63 34.23
C THR A 305 4.54 7.09 34.29
N SER A 306 4.78 5.94 33.69
CA SER A 306 6.12 5.31 33.60
C SER A 306 6.43 4.96 32.15
N ILE A 307 7.60 5.43 31.68
CA ILE A 307 8.12 5.18 30.32
C ILE A 307 9.57 4.70 30.46
N LYS A 308 9.95 3.72 29.64
CA LYS A 308 11.32 3.22 29.54
C LYS A 308 11.64 2.79 28.12
N GLY A 309 12.71 3.30 27.53
CA GLY A 309 13.08 3.02 26.13
C GLY A 309 11.97 3.38 25.17
N ASN A 310 11.28 4.52 25.41
CA ASN A 310 10.09 4.97 24.70
C ASN A 310 8.87 4.04 24.82
N ARG A 311 8.90 2.95 25.58
CA ARG A 311 7.74 2.09 25.90
C ARG A 311 6.94 2.68 27.05
N LEU A 312 5.66 2.89 26.86
CA LEU A 312 4.73 3.30 27.93
C LEU A 312 4.38 2.08 28.77
N LEU A 313 4.85 2.03 30.02
CA LEU A 313 4.61 0.89 30.90
C LEU A 313 3.36 1.08 31.77
N MET A 314 3.03 2.32 32.11
CA MET A 314 1.87 2.66 32.93
C MET A 314 1.43 4.09 32.67
N GLN A 315 0.09 4.32 32.66
CA GLN A 315 -0.51 5.65 32.63
C GLN A 315 -1.84 5.63 33.36
N GLY A 316 -1.92 6.29 34.47
CA GLY A 316 -3.10 6.25 35.36
C GLY A 316 -3.36 4.84 35.87
N ASP A 317 -4.54 4.30 35.61
CA ASP A 317 -4.94 2.92 35.94
C ASP A 317 -4.56 1.87 34.89
N ARG A 318 -3.99 2.28 33.75
CA ARG A 318 -3.62 1.40 32.65
C ARG A 318 -2.17 0.94 32.79
N HIS A 319 -1.96 -0.36 32.65
CA HIS A 319 -0.66 -1.02 32.63
C HIS A 319 -0.47 -1.73 31.31
N TYR A 320 0.75 -1.65 30.76
CA TYR A 320 1.08 -2.13 29.43
C TYR A 320 2.24 -3.12 29.51
N ASP A 321 2.01 -4.34 29.04
CA ASP A 321 3.02 -5.39 28.97
C ASP A 321 3.46 -5.57 27.51
N TYR A 322 4.76 -5.72 27.31
CA TYR A 322 5.37 -5.87 25.99
C TYR A 322 6.03 -7.23 25.85
N ASP A 323 6.06 -7.76 24.61
CA ASP A 323 6.87 -8.93 24.31
C ASP A 323 8.37 -8.57 24.29
N ALA A 324 9.21 -9.59 24.07
CA ALA A 324 10.67 -9.44 24.02
C ALA A 324 11.14 -8.53 22.88
N PHE A 325 10.30 -8.30 21.86
CA PHE A 325 10.58 -7.48 20.68
C PHE A 325 9.97 -6.07 20.76
N GLY A 326 9.26 -5.75 21.87
CA GLY A 326 8.67 -4.44 22.15
C GLY A 326 7.29 -4.23 21.56
N ASN A 327 6.60 -5.26 21.13
CA ASN A 327 5.21 -5.18 20.74
C ASN A 327 4.33 -5.20 21.99
N LEU A 328 3.31 -4.35 22.06
CA LEU A 328 2.34 -4.35 23.16
C LEU A 328 1.49 -5.61 23.09
N ILE A 329 1.65 -6.53 24.05
CA ILE A 329 0.91 -7.79 24.08
C ILE A 329 -0.29 -7.78 25.03
N ARG A 330 -0.31 -6.83 25.99
CA ARG A 330 -1.39 -6.77 26.96
C ARG A 330 -1.58 -5.36 27.50
N GLU A 331 -2.83 -4.92 27.56
CA GLU A 331 -3.28 -3.76 28.34
C GLU A 331 -4.16 -4.24 29.48
N ARG A 332 -3.87 -3.79 30.71
CA ARG A 332 -4.62 -4.12 31.92
C ARG A 332 -5.10 -2.84 32.57
N ARG A 333 -6.38 -2.78 32.97
CA ARG A 333 -6.98 -1.60 33.56
C ARG A 333 -8.09 -1.94 34.54
N GLY A 334 -8.61 -0.91 35.24
CA GLY A 334 -9.70 -1.03 36.19
C GLY A 334 -9.29 -1.62 37.52
N ARG A 335 -10.27 -1.85 38.40
CA ARG A 335 -10.02 -2.36 39.74
C ARG A 335 -9.27 -3.71 39.73
N ALA A 336 -8.15 -3.79 40.40
CA ALA A 336 -7.26 -4.94 40.41
C ALA A 336 -6.79 -5.38 39.00
N GLN A 337 -6.81 -4.49 38.01
CA GLN A 337 -6.37 -4.73 36.63
C GLN A 337 -7.09 -5.91 35.93
N GLN A 338 -8.38 -6.09 36.23
CA GLN A 338 -9.18 -7.22 35.72
C GLN A 338 -9.65 -7.05 34.29
N LEU A 339 -9.69 -5.82 33.76
CA LEU A 339 -10.05 -5.57 32.37
C LEU A 339 -8.81 -5.72 31.52
N VAL A 340 -8.66 -6.87 30.89
CA VAL A 340 -7.48 -7.25 30.12
C VAL A 340 -7.82 -7.28 28.64
N THR A 341 -7.04 -6.54 27.82
CA THR A 341 -7.02 -6.68 26.37
C THR A 341 -5.70 -7.34 25.99
N GLU A 342 -5.76 -8.41 25.20
CA GLU A 342 -4.59 -9.16 24.74
C GLU A 342 -4.39 -8.99 23.24
N TYR A 343 -3.14 -8.84 22.81
CA TYR A 343 -2.72 -8.66 21.42
C TYR A 343 -1.74 -9.77 21.04
N ARG A 344 -1.85 -10.28 19.82
CA ARG A 344 -0.96 -11.32 19.28
C ARG A 344 -0.35 -10.85 17.97
N TYR A 345 0.92 -11.13 17.79
CA TYR A 345 1.70 -10.70 16.63
C TYR A 345 2.30 -11.91 15.92
N ASP A 346 2.54 -11.75 14.62
CA ASP A 346 3.34 -12.69 13.83
C ASP A 346 4.85 -12.37 13.91
N SER A 347 5.65 -13.16 13.22
CA SER A 347 7.10 -13.03 13.16
C SER A 347 7.61 -11.73 12.48
N GLN A 348 6.71 -10.96 11.87
CA GLN A 348 6.98 -9.64 11.26
C GLN A 348 6.42 -8.49 12.11
N HIS A 349 6.03 -8.73 13.36
CA HIS A 349 5.44 -7.77 14.30
C HIS A 349 4.10 -7.17 13.84
N ARG A 350 3.37 -7.87 12.95
CA ARG A 350 2.04 -7.48 12.51
C ARG A 350 1.01 -8.06 13.48
N LEU A 351 0.03 -7.24 13.87
CA LEU A 351 -1.06 -7.67 14.75
C LEU A 351 -1.94 -8.70 14.03
N ILE A 352 -1.96 -9.94 14.51
CA ILE A 352 -2.76 -11.04 13.94
C ILE A 352 -3.96 -11.44 14.78
N GLY A 353 -4.06 -10.94 16.00
CA GLY A 353 -5.19 -11.26 16.87
C GLY A 353 -5.34 -10.31 18.04
N LEU A 354 -6.58 -10.20 18.49
CA LEU A 354 -7.00 -9.39 19.61
C LEU A 354 -8.06 -10.13 20.41
N THR A 355 -8.01 -10.01 21.75
CA THR A 355 -9.10 -10.46 22.64
C THR A 355 -9.37 -9.38 23.68
N ARG A 356 -10.63 -8.96 23.83
CA ARG A 356 -11.07 -7.92 24.77
C ARG A 356 -11.66 -8.50 26.06
N PRO A 357 -11.77 -7.66 27.12
CA PRO A 357 -12.38 -8.08 28.39
C PRO A 357 -13.84 -8.52 28.28
N ASP A 358 -14.57 -8.04 27.30
CA ASP A 358 -15.98 -8.39 27.03
C ASP A 358 -16.12 -9.72 26.24
N GLY A 359 -15.01 -10.37 25.88
CA GLY A 359 -14.98 -11.60 25.09
C GLY A 359 -14.93 -11.41 23.59
N THR A 360 -15.06 -10.17 23.09
CA THR A 360 -14.89 -9.87 21.66
C THR A 360 -13.52 -10.32 21.19
N SER A 361 -13.48 -11.07 20.10
CA SER A 361 -12.24 -11.55 19.50
C SER A 361 -12.13 -11.16 18.04
N ALA A 362 -10.92 -10.79 17.63
CA ALA A 362 -10.62 -10.45 16.24
C ALA A 362 -9.34 -11.13 15.76
N THR A 363 -9.31 -11.44 14.46
CA THR A 363 -8.13 -11.95 13.77
C THR A 363 -7.90 -11.16 12.50
N TYR A 364 -6.62 -10.99 12.13
CA TYR A 364 -6.20 -10.19 10.99
C TYR A 364 -5.26 -11.00 10.10
N GLN A 365 -5.45 -10.90 8.78
CA GLN A 365 -4.62 -11.57 7.77
C GLN A 365 -4.02 -10.55 6.82
N TYR A 366 -2.81 -10.85 6.34
CA TYR A 366 -2.01 -9.95 5.53
C TYR A 366 -1.52 -10.65 4.28
N ASP A 367 -1.33 -9.88 3.20
CA ASP A 367 -0.66 -10.37 2.00
C ASP A 367 0.87 -10.33 2.15
N ALA A 368 1.57 -10.79 1.11
CA ALA A 368 3.03 -10.84 1.06
C ALA A 368 3.72 -9.47 1.20
N PHE A 369 3.01 -8.36 0.93
CA PHE A 369 3.49 -6.99 1.18
C PHE A 369 3.12 -6.47 2.57
N GLY A 370 2.47 -7.28 3.40
CA GLY A 370 2.01 -6.88 4.74
C GLY A 370 0.81 -5.94 4.72
N ARG A 371 0.02 -5.89 3.64
CA ARG A 371 -1.26 -5.18 3.59
C ARG A 371 -2.34 -6.08 4.19
N ARG A 372 -3.15 -5.53 5.09
CA ARG A 372 -4.24 -6.28 5.70
C ARG A 372 -5.31 -6.61 4.65
N ILE A 373 -5.50 -7.88 4.35
CA ILE A 373 -6.45 -8.37 3.35
C ILE A 373 -7.76 -8.85 3.95
N ARG A 374 -7.77 -9.24 5.23
CA ARG A 374 -8.98 -9.69 5.92
C ARG A 374 -8.92 -9.37 7.40
N LYS A 375 -10.06 -8.99 7.97
CA LYS A 375 -10.32 -9.04 9.41
C LYS A 375 -11.54 -9.92 9.67
N THR A 376 -11.50 -10.68 10.76
CA THR A 376 -12.63 -11.49 11.22
C THR A 376 -12.90 -11.14 12.67
N VAL A 377 -14.10 -10.64 12.96
CA VAL A 377 -14.56 -10.24 14.29
C VAL A 377 -15.76 -11.12 14.65
N ASP A 378 -15.66 -11.89 15.72
CA ASP A 378 -16.71 -12.81 16.20
C ASP A 378 -17.31 -13.67 15.06
N GLY A 379 -16.44 -14.18 14.19
CA GLY A 379 -16.81 -15.02 13.04
C GLY A 379 -17.29 -14.26 11.79
N GLN A 380 -17.36 -12.94 11.82
CA GLN A 380 -17.73 -12.12 10.67
C GLN A 380 -16.49 -11.55 9.98
N SER A 381 -16.33 -11.86 8.69
CA SER A 381 -15.18 -11.42 7.92
C SER A 381 -15.46 -10.16 7.09
N THR A 382 -14.49 -9.27 7.07
CA THR A 382 -14.38 -8.13 6.13
C THR A 382 -13.11 -8.30 5.32
N GLU A 383 -13.22 -8.25 4.01
CA GLU A 383 -12.09 -8.34 3.09
C GLU A 383 -11.70 -6.95 2.59
N PHE A 384 -10.40 -6.73 2.38
CA PHE A 384 -9.82 -5.44 2.00
C PHE A 384 -9.11 -5.54 0.66
N PHE A 385 -9.15 -4.46 -0.11
CA PHE A 385 -8.52 -4.36 -1.41
C PHE A 385 -7.67 -3.10 -1.53
N TRP A 386 -6.50 -3.20 -2.17
CA TRP A 386 -5.46 -2.18 -2.12
C TRP A 386 -5.04 -1.68 -3.50
N GLN A 387 -4.64 -0.42 -3.59
CA GLN A 387 -3.87 0.17 -4.68
C GLN A 387 -2.53 0.64 -4.13
N GLY A 388 -1.45 -0.14 -4.36
CA GLY A 388 -0.21 0.10 -3.64
C GLY A 388 -0.44 0.09 -2.12
N ASP A 389 -0.22 1.21 -1.44
CA ASP A 389 -0.46 1.37 0.00
C ASP A 389 -1.79 2.06 0.35
N HIS A 390 -2.65 2.34 -0.64
CA HIS A 390 -3.99 2.89 -0.40
C HIS A 390 -5.02 1.78 -0.26
N LEU A 391 -5.77 1.79 0.83
CA LEU A 391 -6.97 0.97 0.99
C LEU A 391 -8.08 1.55 0.11
N ILE A 392 -8.46 0.85 -0.96
CA ILE A 392 -9.44 1.38 -1.92
C ILE A 392 -10.80 0.70 -1.87
N ALA A 393 -10.91 -0.47 -1.24
CA ALA A 393 -12.21 -1.11 -1.06
C ALA A 393 -12.23 -2.08 0.12
N GLU A 394 -13.43 -2.28 0.65
CA GLU A 394 -13.74 -3.32 1.61
C GLU A 394 -15.07 -4.02 1.25
N SER A 395 -15.19 -5.28 1.65
CA SER A 395 -16.40 -6.09 1.40
C SER A 395 -16.74 -6.94 2.61
N SER A 396 -17.99 -6.88 3.06
CA SER A 396 -18.52 -7.67 4.18
C SER A 396 -19.99 -7.96 3.97
N LYS A 397 -20.42 -9.22 4.12
CA LYS A 397 -21.84 -9.66 4.13
C LYS A 397 -22.75 -9.02 3.05
N GLY A 398 -22.24 -8.90 1.81
CA GLY A 398 -23.02 -8.33 0.71
C GLY A 398 -23.08 -6.80 0.70
N GLN A 399 -22.38 -6.13 1.61
CA GLN A 399 -22.08 -4.69 1.56
C GLN A 399 -20.68 -4.50 0.99
N HIS A 400 -20.56 -3.61 0.02
CA HIS A 400 -19.32 -3.26 -0.63
C HIS A 400 -19.08 -1.76 -0.52
N ARG A 401 -17.87 -1.36 -0.12
CA ARG A 401 -17.49 0.04 0.03
C ARG A 401 -16.18 0.29 -0.70
N SER A 402 -16.14 1.36 -1.48
CA SER A 402 -14.91 1.79 -2.16
C SER A 402 -14.57 3.22 -1.76
N PHE A 403 -13.26 3.51 -1.69
CA PHE A 403 -12.73 4.81 -1.32
C PHE A 403 -11.99 5.41 -2.51
N VAL A 404 -12.36 6.63 -2.90
CA VAL A 404 -11.73 7.38 -3.98
C VAL A 404 -10.87 8.48 -3.37
N TYR A 405 -9.59 8.51 -3.71
CA TYR A 405 -8.62 9.48 -3.19
C TYR A 405 -8.20 10.50 -4.25
N GLU A 406 -7.74 11.65 -3.80
CA GLU A 406 -7.00 12.58 -4.65
C GLU A 406 -5.69 11.90 -5.11
N PRO A 407 -5.41 11.85 -6.44
CA PRO A 407 -4.26 11.11 -6.97
C PRO A 407 -2.93 11.50 -6.32
N GLY A 408 -2.18 10.48 -5.86
CA GLY A 408 -0.89 10.64 -5.20
C GLY A 408 -0.94 11.19 -3.78
N THR A 409 -2.11 11.15 -3.13
CA THR A 409 -2.30 11.55 -1.73
C THR A 409 -3.15 10.54 -0.97
N PHE A 410 -3.16 10.60 0.36
CA PHE A 410 -4.09 9.85 1.23
C PHE A 410 -5.35 10.64 1.60
N ARG A 411 -5.67 11.71 0.87
CA ARG A 411 -6.86 12.55 1.10
C ARG A 411 -8.07 11.94 0.39
N PRO A 412 -9.09 11.45 1.10
CA PRO A 412 -10.26 10.86 0.47
C PRO A 412 -11.16 11.94 -0.14
N LEU A 413 -11.72 11.67 -1.31
CA LEU A 413 -12.66 12.54 -2.03
C LEU A 413 -14.09 12.04 -1.92
N ALA A 414 -14.29 10.73 -2.07
CA ALA A 414 -15.61 10.12 -2.02
C ALA A 414 -15.55 8.69 -1.48
N MET A 415 -16.62 8.25 -0.86
CA MET A 415 -16.91 6.88 -0.50
C MET A 415 -18.09 6.41 -1.33
N LEU A 416 -17.97 5.24 -1.93
CA LEU A 416 -19.04 4.57 -2.66
C LEU A 416 -19.56 3.45 -1.77
N ASP A 417 -20.76 3.54 -1.25
CA ASP A 417 -21.33 2.54 -0.33
C ASP A 417 -22.59 1.91 -0.92
N GLY A 418 -22.72 0.58 -0.87
CA GLY A 418 -23.87 -0.13 -1.39
C GLY A 418 -23.75 -1.64 -1.42
N LYS A 419 -24.85 -2.28 -1.89
CA LYS A 419 -24.93 -3.74 -2.07
C LYS A 419 -24.34 -4.20 -3.40
N GLY A 420 -23.07 -3.88 -3.63
CA GLY A 420 -22.33 -4.19 -4.86
C GLY A 420 -22.23 -3.01 -5.82
N PRO A 421 -21.42 -3.16 -6.90
CA PRO A 421 -20.85 -2.06 -7.67
C PRO A 421 -21.85 -1.19 -8.43
N LYS A 422 -22.93 -1.79 -8.92
CA LYS A 422 -23.95 -1.08 -9.72
C LYS A 422 -25.00 -0.35 -8.89
N ARG A 423 -24.94 -0.47 -7.56
CA ARG A 423 -25.90 0.10 -6.60
C ARG A 423 -25.24 0.90 -5.50
N ALA A 424 -23.97 1.25 -5.65
CA ALA A 424 -23.26 2.07 -4.70
C ALA A 424 -23.66 3.54 -4.85
N CYS A 425 -24.02 4.17 -3.74
CA CYS A 425 -24.26 5.60 -3.66
C CYS A 425 -22.97 6.34 -3.32
N PRO A 426 -22.60 7.43 -4.00
CA PRO A 426 -21.47 8.24 -3.64
C PRO A 426 -21.80 9.13 -2.44
N PHE A 427 -20.91 9.14 -1.44
CA PHE A 427 -20.85 10.10 -0.34
C PHE A 427 -19.54 10.87 -0.44
N TYR A 428 -19.58 12.18 -0.20
CA TYR A 428 -18.44 13.06 -0.45
C TYR A 428 -17.79 13.49 0.86
N TYR A 429 -16.48 13.36 0.94
CA TYR A 429 -15.70 13.76 2.09
C TYR A 429 -15.50 15.26 2.15
N GLN A 430 -15.86 15.84 3.29
CA GLN A 430 -15.47 17.19 3.68
C GLN A 430 -14.37 17.08 4.72
N LEU A 431 -13.20 17.61 4.38
CA LEU A 431 -11.96 17.39 5.11
C LEU A 431 -11.55 18.64 5.90
N ASP A 432 -10.73 18.43 6.93
CA ASP A 432 -9.98 19.52 7.55
C ASP A 432 -8.72 19.87 6.73
N HIS A 433 -7.90 20.79 7.27
CA HIS A 433 -6.66 21.24 6.63
C HIS A 433 -5.59 20.12 6.47
N LEU A 434 -5.65 19.07 7.26
CA LEU A 434 -4.76 17.90 7.19
C LEU A 434 -5.33 16.76 6.34
N GLY A 435 -6.56 16.88 5.84
CA GLY A 435 -7.21 15.82 5.07
C GLY A 435 -7.94 14.79 5.92
N THR A 436 -8.24 15.11 7.19
CA THR A 436 -9.05 14.26 8.06
C THR A 436 -10.54 14.44 7.75
N PRO A 437 -11.33 13.37 7.56
CA PRO A 437 -12.76 13.43 7.36
C PRO A 437 -13.48 14.08 8.55
N GLN A 438 -14.17 15.18 8.31
CA GLN A 438 -15.00 15.86 9.32
C GLN A 438 -16.48 15.58 9.07
N GLU A 439 -16.93 15.63 7.82
CA GLU A 439 -18.27 15.28 7.40
C GLU A 439 -18.26 14.39 6.15
N LEU A 440 -19.33 13.60 5.99
CA LEU A 440 -19.77 13.05 4.72
C LEU A 440 -21.07 13.72 4.31
N THR A 441 -21.14 14.09 3.04
CA THR A 441 -22.37 14.63 2.45
C THR A 441 -22.87 13.70 1.35
N ASP A 442 -24.18 13.64 1.16
CA ASP A 442 -24.77 12.96 0.01
C ASP A 442 -24.67 13.82 -1.25
N TYR A 443 -25.26 13.36 -2.36
CA TYR A 443 -25.28 14.09 -3.62
C TYR A 443 -26.01 15.44 -3.51
N SER A 444 -27.06 15.53 -2.68
CA SER A 444 -27.84 16.75 -2.46
C SER A 444 -27.09 17.79 -1.63
N GLY A 445 -26.06 17.36 -0.89
CA GLY A 445 -25.27 18.18 0.00
C GLY A 445 -25.71 18.12 1.45
N ASP A 446 -26.62 17.20 1.78
CA ASP A 446 -27.01 16.97 3.17
C ASP A 446 -25.90 16.22 3.92
N ILE A 447 -25.59 16.67 5.14
CA ILE A 447 -24.59 16.01 5.99
C ILE A 447 -25.21 14.75 6.57
N VAL A 448 -24.72 13.59 6.15
CA VAL A 448 -25.21 12.27 6.58
C VAL A 448 -24.39 11.65 7.70
N TRP A 449 -23.14 12.08 7.84
CA TRP A 449 -22.22 11.68 8.89
C TRP A 449 -21.33 12.86 9.27
N SER A 450 -21.04 13.05 10.55
CA SER A 450 -20.14 14.07 11.05
C SER A 450 -19.46 13.61 12.33
N ALA A 451 -18.15 13.86 12.46
CA ALA A 451 -17.39 13.53 13.65
C ALA A 451 -16.57 14.70 14.19
N LYS A 452 -16.45 14.75 15.51
CA LYS A 452 -15.48 15.58 16.22
C LYS A 452 -14.37 14.70 16.76
N TYR A 453 -13.15 15.21 16.69
CA TYR A 453 -11.96 14.50 17.13
C TYR A 453 -11.26 15.21 18.27
N SER A 454 -10.69 14.44 19.20
CA SER A 454 -9.61 14.92 20.06
C SER A 454 -8.39 15.27 19.21
N ALA A 455 -7.42 15.96 19.80
CA ALA A 455 -6.20 16.36 19.10
C ALA A 455 -5.40 15.18 18.51
N TYR A 456 -5.45 14.04 19.17
CA TYR A 456 -4.77 12.81 18.73
C TYR A 456 -5.68 11.81 18.01
N GLY A 457 -6.82 12.27 17.47
CA GLY A 457 -7.62 11.52 16.49
C GLY A 457 -8.68 10.59 17.05
N LYS A 458 -8.91 10.57 18.38
CA LYS A 458 -10.06 9.86 18.95
C LYS A 458 -11.35 10.59 18.57
N VAL A 459 -12.35 9.86 18.08
CA VAL A 459 -13.69 10.41 17.86
C VAL A 459 -14.34 10.67 19.22
N THR A 460 -14.68 11.93 19.50
CA THR A 460 -15.32 12.36 20.75
C THR A 460 -16.82 12.54 20.62
N SER A 461 -17.30 12.82 19.40
CA SER A 461 -18.73 12.93 19.09
C SER A 461 -18.96 12.46 17.65
N LEU A 462 -20.05 11.72 17.46
CA LEU A 462 -20.51 11.24 16.16
C LEU A 462 -21.97 11.65 15.98
N GLU A 463 -22.26 12.30 14.85
CA GLU A 463 -23.61 12.69 14.45
C GLU A 463 -23.96 11.96 13.15
N LEU A 464 -25.09 11.25 13.11
CA LEU A 464 -25.64 10.54 11.96
C LEU A 464 -27.00 11.14 11.62
N ALA A 465 -27.30 11.32 10.34
CA ALA A 465 -28.57 11.89 9.90
C ALA A 465 -29.75 10.92 10.02
N THR A 466 -29.47 9.61 9.96
CA THR A 466 -30.47 8.53 10.02
C THR A 466 -30.04 7.45 11.01
N GLU A 467 -31.00 6.63 11.48
CA GLU A 467 -30.71 5.45 12.32
C GLU A 467 -29.98 4.35 11.52
N ASP A 468 -30.06 4.36 10.20
CA ASP A 468 -29.27 3.49 9.35
C ASP A 468 -27.79 3.89 9.43
N TYR A 469 -27.01 3.05 10.09
CA TYR A 469 -25.61 3.29 10.40
C TYR A 469 -24.76 3.35 9.14
N LEU A 470 -24.40 4.57 8.71
CA LEU A 470 -23.38 4.79 7.70
C LEU A 470 -22.00 4.67 8.37
N ASN A 471 -21.38 3.49 8.26
CA ASN A 471 -20.04 3.27 8.81
C ASN A 471 -18.99 3.96 7.95
N GLN A 472 -18.31 4.97 8.50
CA GLN A 472 -17.17 5.67 7.88
C GLN A 472 -15.92 5.41 8.72
N PRO A 473 -15.00 4.51 8.26
CA PRO A 473 -13.85 4.07 9.05
C PRO A 473 -12.60 4.93 8.90
N LEU A 474 -12.48 5.80 7.88
CA LEU A 474 -11.27 6.57 7.66
C LEU A 474 -11.09 7.64 8.77
N ARG A 475 -9.82 7.82 9.22
CA ARG A 475 -9.42 8.76 10.28
C ARG A 475 -8.36 9.72 9.76
N PHE A 476 -7.25 9.91 10.44
CA PHE A 476 -6.12 10.64 9.88
C PHE A 476 -5.65 9.99 8.58
N GLN A 477 -4.91 10.70 7.75
CA GLN A 477 -4.44 10.16 6.47
C GLN A 477 -3.80 8.78 6.65
N GLY A 478 -4.26 7.79 5.89
CA GLY A 478 -3.79 6.40 5.95
C GLY A 478 -4.37 5.54 7.06
N GLN A 479 -5.17 6.11 7.97
CA GLN A 479 -5.75 5.39 9.10
C GLN A 479 -7.16 4.87 8.81
N TYR A 480 -7.39 3.62 9.23
CA TYR A 480 -8.68 2.94 9.21
C TYR A 480 -9.06 2.51 10.63
N PHE A 481 -10.21 2.96 11.12
CA PHE A 481 -10.73 2.66 12.45
C PHE A 481 -11.32 1.27 12.53
N ASP A 482 -10.91 0.52 13.53
CA ASP A 482 -11.41 -0.81 13.87
C ASP A 482 -12.27 -0.74 15.13
N ASP A 483 -13.60 -0.84 14.98
CA ASP A 483 -14.58 -0.75 16.08
C ASP A 483 -14.32 -1.79 17.18
N GLU A 484 -13.93 -2.99 16.77
CA GLU A 484 -13.67 -4.11 17.68
C GLU A 484 -12.50 -3.85 18.63
N SER A 485 -11.52 -3.05 18.21
CA SER A 485 -10.32 -2.77 19.01
C SER A 485 -10.31 -1.35 19.60
N GLY A 486 -10.97 -0.40 18.94
CA GLY A 486 -10.82 1.03 19.18
C GLY A 486 -9.52 1.62 18.63
N LEU A 487 -8.74 0.81 17.90
CA LEU A 487 -7.48 1.19 17.29
C LEU A 487 -7.66 1.68 15.85
N HIS A 488 -6.63 2.35 15.33
CA HIS A 488 -6.56 2.69 13.93
C HIS A 488 -5.48 1.82 13.25
N TYR A 489 -5.88 1.00 12.26
CA TYR A 489 -4.93 0.35 11.38
C TYR A 489 -4.28 1.39 10.49
N ASN A 490 -2.96 1.53 10.55
CA ASN A 490 -2.18 2.53 9.82
C ASN A 490 -1.09 1.85 8.98
N ARG A 491 -1.50 1.04 8.02
CA ARG A 491 -0.70 0.29 7.05
C ARG A 491 0.35 -0.66 7.69
N HIS A 492 1.43 -0.14 8.27
CA HIS A 492 2.50 -0.94 8.87
C HIS A 492 2.38 -1.11 10.37
N ARG A 493 1.61 -0.26 11.05
CA ARG A 493 1.42 -0.27 12.51
C ARG A 493 -0.04 -0.06 12.89
N TYR A 494 -0.37 -0.37 14.14
CA TYR A 494 -1.63 0.01 14.76
C TYR A 494 -1.42 1.19 15.69
N TYR A 495 -2.26 2.20 15.54
CA TYR A 495 -2.25 3.42 16.31
C TYR A 495 -3.36 3.38 17.37
N ASP A 496 -3.02 3.71 18.61
CA ASP A 496 -3.96 3.90 19.70
C ASP A 496 -4.28 5.40 19.85
N PRO A 497 -5.49 5.86 19.46
CA PRO A 497 -5.86 7.26 19.59
C PRO A 497 -6.10 7.69 21.03
N ASP A 498 -6.32 6.75 21.96
CA ASP A 498 -6.44 7.00 23.38
C ASP A 498 -5.10 7.33 24.04
N ALA A 499 -4.03 6.70 23.60
CA ALA A 499 -2.68 6.92 24.08
C ALA A 499 -1.85 7.86 23.18
N GLY A 500 -2.34 8.16 21.99
CA GLY A 500 -1.68 9.01 21.01
C GLY A 500 -0.37 8.42 20.45
N ARG A 501 -0.28 7.06 20.33
CA ARG A 501 0.94 6.37 19.95
C ARG A 501 0.71 5.04 19.25
N TYR A 502 1.75 4.50 18.63
CA TYR A 502 1.76 3.15 18.07
C TYR A 502 1.93 2.06 19.11
N LEU A 503 1.40 0.86 18.85
CA LEU A 503 1.50 -0.32 19.72
C LEU A 503 2.86 -1.03 19.59
N THR A 504 3.52 -0.86 18.45
CA THR A 504 4.76 -1.55 18.08
C THR A 504 5.85 -0.53 17.75
N PRO A 505 7.13 -0.89 17.91
CA PRO A 505 8.21 -0.02 17.48
C PRO A 505 8.21 0.18 15.99
N ASP A 506 8.84 1.27 15.54
CA ASP A 506 8.93 1.57 14.11
C ASP A 506 9.77 0.54 13.37
N PRO A 507 9.23 -0.14 12.32
CA PRO A 507 9.99 -1.13 11.56
C PRO A 507 11.17 -0.54 10.78
N VAL A 508 11.14 0.78 10.46
CA VAL A 508 12.26 1.49 9.81
C VAL A 508 13.22 2.15 10.82
N LYS A 509 12.96 1.99 12.10
CA LYS A 509 13.83 2.40 13.22
C LYS A 509 14.21 3.88 13.17
N LEU A 510 15.53 4.22 13.20
CA LEU A 510 16.00 5.63 13.18
C LEU A 510 15.52 6.40 11.94
N ALA A 511 15.23 5.73 10.83
CA ALA A 511 14.71 6.38 9.64
C ALA A 511 13.30 6.95 9.86
N GLY A 512 12.51 6.39 10.79
CA GLY A 512 11.21 6.90 11.24
C GLY A 512 11.30 7.92 12.38
N GLY A 513 12.49 8.22 12.90
CA GLY A 513 12.69 9.17 13.98
C GLY A 513 13.30 8.54 15.25
N LEU A 514 13.61 9.39 16.24
CA LEU A 514 14.24 8.93 17.50
C LEU A 514 13.27 8.18 18.41
N ASN A 515 11.99 8.58 18.43
CA ASN A 515 10.97 7.93 19.23
C ASN A 515 10.16 6.94 18.39
N GLN A 516 10.47 5.66 18.52
CA GLN A 516 9.92 4.58 17.70
C GLN A 516 8.42 4.29 17.88
N TYR A 517 7.77 4.86 18.91
CA TYR A 517 6.34 4.66 19.18
C TYR A 517 5.50 5.90 18.94
N ARG A 518 6.13 7.04 18.65
CA ARG A 518 5.44 8.31 18.41
C ARG A 518 4.72 8.27 17.05
N TYR A 519 3.50 8.83 17.00
CA TYR A 519 2.79 9.06 15.75
C TYR A 519 3.46 10.20 14.97
N VAL A 520 3.36 11.43 15.49
CA VAL A 520 3.96 12.64 14.90
C VAL A 520 4.36 13.63 16.01
N PRO A 521 5.25 14.58 15.72
CA PRO A 521 5.64 15.62 16.71
C PRO A 521 4.47 16.53 17.08
N ASN A 522 3.62 16.86 16.11
CA ASN A 522 2.51 17.79 16.24
C ASN A 522 1.32 17.35 15.36
N PRO A 523 0.23 16.82 15.95
CA PRO A 523 -0.90 16.26 15.20
C PRO A 523 -1.76 17.33 14.50
N THR A 524 -1.48 18.63 14.69
CA THR A 524 -2.17 19.72 14.01
C THR A 524 -1.43 20.23 12.77
N GLY A 525 -0.26 19.67 12.45
CA GLY A 525 0.55 20.08 11.31
C GLY A 525 1.24 18.94 10.57
N TRP A 526 1.27 17.76 11.15
CA TRP A 526 1.98 16.59 10.65
C TRP A 526 1.08 15.36 10.55
N VAL A 527 1.36 14.48 9.61
CA VAL A 527 0.68 13.20 9.41
C VAL A 527 1.70 12.08 9.16
N ASP A 528 1.32 10.84 9.46
CA ASP A 528 2.10 9.64 9.12
C ASP A 528 1.17 8.62 8.43
N PRO A 529 0.99 8.70 7.10
CA PRO A 529 0.00 7.89 6.40
C PRO A 529 0.32 6.39 6.35
N LEU A 530 1.59 6.02 6.54
CA LEU A 530 2.04 4.63 6.45
C LEU A 530 2.38 4.01 7.81
N GLY A 531 2.47 4.80 8.86
CA GLY A 531 2.98 4.32 10.13
C GLY A 531 4.50 4.05 10.09
N LEU A 532 5.28 4.84 9.32
CA LEU A 532 6.72 4.69 9.13
C LEU A 532 7.48 6.00 9.29
N SER A 533 6.91 7.10 8.80
CA SER A 533 7.58 8.39 8.82
C SER A 533 6.59 9.54 8.73
N GLU A 534 6.85 10.54 9.51
CA GLU A 534 6.08 11.77 9.57
C GLU A 534 6.37 12.70 8.39
N CYS A 535 5.35 13.37 7.87
CA CYS A 535 5.48 14.44 6.88
C CYS A 535 4.56 15.62 7.21
N PRO A 536 4.88 16.85 6.79
CA PRO A 536 3.97 17.98 6.90
C PRO A 536 2.65 17.68 6.21
N GLY A 537 1.52 17.85 6.90
CA GLY A 537 0.20 17.49 6.37
C GLY A 537 -0.28 18.36 5.22
N THR A 538 0.40 19.48 4.95
CA THR A 538 0.15 20.38 3.80
C THR A 538 0.83 19.93 2.52
N ASP A 539 1.84 19.05 2.61
CA ASP A 539 2.59 18.56 1.47
C ASP A 539 2.06 17.18 1.02
N LYS A 540 2.27 16.88 -0.26
CA LYS A 540 2.10 15.49 -0.73
C LYS A 540 3.20 14.67 -0.06
N CYS A 541 2.84 13.85 0.91
CA CYS A 541 3.76 12.87 1.50
C CYS A 541 4.32 12.02 0.37
N LYS A 542 5.58 12.22 0.04
CA LYS A 542 6.24 11.42 -0.99
C LYS A 542 6.31 9.98 -0.45
N GLN A 543 5.63 9.06 -1.12
CA GLN A 543 5.90 7.65 -0.89
C GLN A 543 7.41 7.41 -1.02
N PRO A 544 8.03 6.56 -0.18
CA PRO A 544 9.38 6.12 -0.42
C PRO A 544 9.44 5.52 -1.83
N GLN A 545 9.99 6.27 -2.77
CA GLN A 545 10.20 5.75 -4.12
C GLN A 545 11.23 4.65 -3.99
N SER A 546 10.95 3.47 -4.55
CA SER A 546 11.99 2.49 -4.85
C SER A 546 13.19 3.25 -5.42
N PRO A 547 14.42 2.93 -5.02
CA PRO A 547 15.60 3.69 -5.41
C PRO A 547 15.63 3.83 -6.94
N LYS A 548 15.39 5.04 -7.43
CA LYS A 548 15.64 5.38 -8.83
C LYS A 548 17.13 5.21 -9.04
N LYS A 549 17.54 4.44 -10.03
CA LYS A 549 18.91 4.44 -10.52
C LYS A 549 19.30 5.90 -10.79
N ASP A 550 20.32 6.36 -10.09
CA ASP A 550 20.88 7.69 -10.23
C ASP A 550 21.36 7.90 -11.68
N PRO A 551 20.96 8.97 -12.40
CA PRO A 551 21.35 9.18 -13.79
C PRO A 551 22.81 9.66 -13.97
N THR A 552 23.62 9.73 -12.91
CA THR A 552 24.97 10.33 -12.94
C THR A 552 26.10 9.32 -12.77
N GLU A 553 26.09 8.19 -13.51
CA GLU A 553 27.32 7.47 -13.84
C GLU A 553 27.39 7.18 -15.35
N GLN A 554 27.56 8.23 -16.13
CA GLN A 554 28.24 8.12 -17.41
C GLN A 554 29.73 8.41 -17.18
N SER A 555 30.46 7.45 -16.65
CA SER A 555 31.91 7.44 -16.78
C SER A 555 32.27 6.87 -18.16
N LYS A 556 32.92 7.72 -18.93
CA LYS A 556 33.59 7.36 -20.17
C LYS A 556 34.64 6.27 -19.90
N HIS A 557 34.39 5.08 -20.36
CA HIS A 557 35.43 4.15 -20.73
C HIS A 557 35.18 3.67 -22.16
N ASN A 558 36.06 4.15 -23.05
CA ASN A 558 36.35 3.54 -24.34
C ASN A 558 36.99 2.17 -24.05
N GLU A 559 36.25 1.10 -24.25
CA GLU A 559 36.80 -0.21 -24.50
C GLU A 559 36.01 -0.86 -25.64
N GLN A 560 36.79 -1.41 -26.57
CA GLN A 560 36.37 -2.04 -27.82
C GLN A 560 35.26 -3.06 -27.55
N GLU A 561 34.15 -2.94 -28.28
CA GLU A 561 33.11 -3.96 -28.36
C GLU A 561 33.73 -5.29 -28.87
N PRO A 562 33.54 -6.41 -28.16
CA PRO A 562 33.69 -7.71 -28.77
C PRO A 562 32.50 -7.94 -29.70
N GLU A 563 32.77 -8.36 -30.94
CA GLU A 563 31.77 -8.75 -31.92
C GLU A 563 30.71 -9.65 -31.28
N LEU A 564 29.47 -9.22 -31.33
CA LEU A 564 28.30 -10.00 -30.95
C LEU A 564 28.20 -11.22 -31.87
N PRO A 565 28.00 -12.43 -31.35
CA PRO A 565 27.68 -13.59 -32.16
C PRO A 565 26.40 -13.34 -32.95
N ALA A 566 26.36 -13.79 -34.19
CA ALA A 566 25.25 -13.65 -35.11
C ALA A 566 23.90 -13.97 -34.45
N PRO A 567 22.80 -13.25 -34.78
CA PRO A 567 21.52 -13.41 -34.14
C PRO A 567 21.05 -14.86 -34.26
N GLN A 568 20.84 -15.50 -33.11
CA GLN A 568 20.17 -16.80 -33.03
C GLN A 568 18.78 -16.66 -33.69
N LYS A 569 18.49 -17.55 -34.63
CA LYS A 569 17.15 -17.61 -35.28
C LYS A 569 16.09 -17.61 -34.21
N LYS A 570 15.16 -16.62 -34.26
CA LYS A 570 13.98 -16.61 -33.44
C LYS A 570 13.26 -17.95 -33.57
N GLN A 571 13.17 -18.69 -32.47
CA GLN A 571 12.43 -19.92 -32.42
C GLN A 571 10.94 -19.54 -32.48
N GLU A 572 10.28 -19.85 -33.60
CA GLU A 572 8.86 -19.61 -33.79
C GLU A 572 8.12 -20.82 -33.18
N TYR A 573 7.08 -20.52 -32.37
CA TYR A 573 6.22 -21.52 -31.74
C TYR A 573 4.82 -21.49 -32.36
N LEU A 574 4.09 -22.60 -32.22
CA LEU A 574 2.65 -22.67 -32.44
C LEU A 574 1.94 -22.85 -31.10
N TYR A 575 0.73 -22.37 -31.00
CA TYR A 575 -0.10 -22.42 -29.80
C TYR A 575 -1.43 -23.09 -30.10
N ARG A 576 -1.87 -23.94 -29.15
CA ARG A 576 -3.20 -24.57 -29.20
C ARG A 576 -3.88 -24.40 -27.86
N GLY A 577 -5.10 -23.89 -27.86
CA GLY A 577 -6.00 -23.90 -26.72
C GLY A 577 -6.77 -25.24 -26.68
N ASP A 578 -6.76 -25.92 -25.53
CA ASP A 578 -7.52 -27.14 -25.30
C ASP A 578 -7.98 -27.22 -23.83
N ARG A 579 -8.97 -28.03 -23.54
CA ARG A 579 -9.52 -28.17 -22.18
C ARG A 579 -9.16 -29.48 -21.51
N ARG A 580 -8.49 -30.39 -22.21
CA ARG A 580 -7.97 -31.63 -21.66
C ARG A 580 -6.82 -31.34 -20.69
N ASP A 581 -6.69 -32.21 -19.68
CA ASP A 581 -5.62 -32.12 -18.71
C ASP A 581 -4.24 -32.30 -19.34
N PRO A 582 -3.21 -31.57 -18.88
CA PRO A 582 -1.85 -31.72 -19.38
C PRO A 582 -1.29 -33.13 -19.30
N GLU A 583 -1.62 -33.93 -18.28
CA GLU A 583 -1.16 -35.32 -18.17
C GLU A 583 -1.64 -36.17 -19.35
N ASP A 584 -2.91 -36.04 -19.74
CA ASP A 584 -3.47 -36.76 -20.90
C ASP A 584 -2.81 -36.33 -22.21
N VAL A 585 -2.68 -35.01 -22.42
CA VAL A 585 -2.10 -34.45 -23.64
C VAL A 585 -0.60 -34.75 -23.76
N PHE A 586 0.15 -34.71 -22.66
CA PHE A 586 1.56 -35.04 -22.63
C PHE A 586 1.85 -36.52 -22.85
N LEU A 587 0.89 -37.39 -22.55
CA LEU A 587 0.99 -38.82 -22.81
C LEU A 587 0.60 -39.15 -24.25
N ASN A 588 -0.52 -38.62 -24.72
CA ASN A 588 -1.21 -39.06 -25.94
C ASN A 588 -1.07 -38.10 -27.14
N GLY A 589 -0.64 -36.84 -26.92
CA GLY A 589 -0.59 -35.83 -27.96
C GLY A 589 -1.98 -35.32 -28.38
N PHE A 590 -2.04 -34.71 -29.56
CA PHE A 590 -3.28 -34.29 -30.18
C PHE A 590 -3.56 -35.12 -31.45
N THR A 591 -4.79 -35.59 -31.58
CA THR A 591 -5.27 -36.31 -32.77
C THR A 591 -6.45 -35.56 -33.38
N SER A 592 -6.52 -35.52 -34.71
CA SER A 592 -7.62 -34.98 -35.44
C SER A 592 -8.93 -35.71 -35.10
N LYS A 593 -10.08 -35.06 -35.32
CA LYS A 593 -11.39 -35.61 -34.91
C LYS A 593 -11.99 -36.54 -35.98
N GLY A 594 -11.50 -36.52 -37.19
CA GLY A 594 -12.04 -37.32 -38.30
C GLY A 594 -11.17 -37.29 -39.55
N ASP A 595 -11.72 -37.66 -40.68
CA ASP A 595 -11.00 -37.92 -41.93
C ASP A 595 -11.30 -36.87 -43.05
N SER A 596 -12.11 -35.87 -42.78
CA SER A 596 -12.41 -34.82 -43.75
C SER A 596 -11.20 -33.94 -44.05
N ASN A 597 -10.82 -33.84 -45.31
CA ASN A 597 -9.71 -33.00 -45.78
C ASN A 597 -10.17 -31.65 -46.34
N ASP A 598 -11.41 -31.25 -46.12
CA ASP A 598 -11.96 -29.97 -46.59
C ASP A 598 -11.52 -28.85 -45.65
N LEU A 599 -10.58 -28.03 -46.07
CA LEU A 599 -10.03 -26.91 -45.32
C LEU A 599 -11.04 -25.78 -45.07
N LEU A 600 -11.97 -25.57 -45.99
CA LEU A 600 -12.98 -24.53 -45.84
C LEU A 600 -13.97 -24.92 -44.73
N LEU A 601 -14.46 -26.17 -44.76
CA LEU A 601 -15.31 -26.69 -43.71
C LEU A 601 -14.58 -26.72 -42.36
N HIS A 602 -13.32 -27.14 -42.33
CA HIS A 602 -12.50 -27.08 -41.11
C HIS A 602 -12.42 -25.68 -40.52
N SER A 603 -12.26 -24.64 -41.34
CA SER A 603 -12.19 -23.25 -40.87
C SER A 603 -13.51 -22.71 -40.29
N ILE A 604 -14.65 -23.32 -40.66
CA ILE A 604 -15.99 -22.92 -40.19
C ILE A 604 -16.36 -23.74 -38.94
N ASP A 605 -16.25 -25.05 -39.00
CA ASP A 605 -16.54 -25.96 -37.91
C ASP A 605 -15.70 -27.24 -38.06
N SER A 606 -14.72 -27.45 -37.18
CA SER A 606 -13.87 -28.64 -37.21
C SER A 606 -14.54 -29.91 -36.69
N ASP A 607 -15.74 -29.79 -36.16
CA ASP A 607 -16.49 -30.90 -35.59
C ASP A 607 -17.53 -31.50 -36.52
N PHE A 608 -17.96 -30.76 -37.57
CA PHE A 608 -18.98 -31.26 -38.52
C PHE A 608 -18.75 -30.84 -39.97
N PRO A 609 -18.41 -31.76 -40.90
CA PRO A 609 -18.03 -33.15 -40.61
C PRO A 609 -16.68 -33.19 -39.81
N PRO A 610 -16.42 -34.24 -39.01
CA PRO A 610 -15.17 -34.31 -38.21
C PRO A 610 -13.96 -34.19 -39.13
N SER A 611 -13.10 -33.25 -38.84
CA SER A 611 -11.98 -32.83 -39.69
C SER A 611 -10.71 -33.62 -39.40
N ASN A 612 -9.89 -33.87 -40.46
CA ASN A 612 -8.54 -34.45 -40.35
C ASN A 612 -7.48 -33.40 -39.99
N PHE A 613 -7.87 -32.22 -39.56
CA PHE A 613 -6.94 -31.16 -39.19
C PHE A 613 -7.03 -30.78 -37.71
N ILE A 614 -5.92 -30.29 -37.16
CA ILE A 614 -5.79 -29.79 -35.79
C ILE A 614 -5.48 -28.29 -35.89
N SER A 615 -6.36 -27.44 -35.38
CA SER A 615 -6.19 -25.98 -35.35
C SER A 615 -5.10 -25.57 -34.38
N THR A 616 -4.15 -24.79 -34.86
CA THR A 616 -3.11 -24.12 -34.06
C THR A 616 -2.94 -22.69 -34.56
N SER A 617 -2.29 -21.82 -33.79
CA SER A 617 -2.01 -20.45 -34.19
C SER A 617 -0.59 -20.04 -33.80
N PRO A 618 0.11 -19.22 -34.61
CA PRO A 618 1.34 -18.56 -34.17
C PRO A 618 1.07 -17.46 -33.13
N SER A 619 -0.20 -17.06 -32.95
CA SER A 619 -0.63 -16.08 -31.97
C SER A 619 -0.97 -16.75 -30.65
N ARG A 620 -0.26 -16.38 -29.58
CA ARG A 620 -0.51 -16.87 -28.22
C ARG A 620 -1.90 -16.47 -27.71
N ASP A 621 -2.37 -15.27 -28.05
CA ASP A 621 -3.67 -14.77 -27.60
C ASP A 621 -4.85 -15.48 -28.29
N VAL A 622 -4.70 -15.86 -29.52
CA VAL A 622 -5.68 -16.71 -30.23
C VAL A 622 -5.77 -18.08 -29.55
N GLY A 623 -4.62 -18.71 -29.22
CA GLY A 623 -4.59 -19.96 -28.46
C GLY A 623 -5.31 -19.87 -27.12
N LYS A 624 -5.14 -18.77 -26.39
CA LYS A 624 -5.84 -18.52 -25.10
C LYS A 624 -7.36 -18.41 -25.28
N ALA A 625 -7.82 -17.69 -26.30
CA ALA A 625 -9.25 -17.57 -26.58
C ALA A 625 -9.90 -18.93 -26.82
N PHE A 626 -9.21 -19.81 -27.54
CA PHE A 626 -9.69 -21.20 -27.75
C PHE A 626 -9.64 -22.05 -26.49
N ALA A 627 -8.61 -21.90 -25.63
CA ALA A 627 -8.50 -22.62 -24.35
C ALA A 627 -9.71 -22.35 -23.45
N THR A 628 -10.24 -21.14 -23.46
CA THR A 628 -11.34 -20.68 -22.60
C THR A 628 -12.68 -20.58 -23.30
N ARG A 629 -12.80 -21.04 -24.55
CA ARG A 629 -13.97 -20.81 -25.41
C ARG A 629 -14.40 -19.34 -25.39
N TYR A 630 -13.49 -18.48 -25.82
CA TYR A 630 -13.69 -17.04 -25.85
C TYR A 630 -13.94 -16.43 -24.46
N PHE A 631 -13.13 -16.87 -23.48
CA PHE A 631 -13.08 -16.29 -22.13
C PHE A 631 -14.31 -16.58 -21.25
N THR A 632 -14.95 -17.71 -21.45
CA THR A 632 -16.12 -18.13 -20.65
C THR A 632 -15.86 -19.33 -19.75
N LYS A 633 -14.70 -19.99 -19.86
CA LYS A 633 -14.36 -21.24 -19.13
C LYS A 633 -12.85 -21.33 -18.87
N ILE A 634 -12.45 -22.30 -18.06
CA ILE A 634 -11.05 -22.64 -17.77
C ILE A 634 -10.55 -23.65 -18.81
N GLY A 635 -9.30 -23.52 -19.24
CA GLY A 635 -8.62 -24.45 -20.15
C GLY A 635 -7.11 -24.29 -20.14
N TYR A 636 -6.41 -25.01 -21.04
CA TYR A 636 -4.95 -25.00 -21.12
C TYR A 636 -4.48 -24.48 -22.47
N LEU A 637 -3.44 -23.66 -22.42
CA LEU A 637 -2.70 -23.20 -23.59
C LEU A 637 -1.46 -24.08 -23.77
N TYR A 638 -1.45 -24.91 -24.80
CA TYR A 638 -0.30 -25.75 -25.13
C TYR A 638 0.64 -24.99 -26.08
N THR A 639 1.92 -25.00 -25.72
CA THR A 639 3.00 -24.49 -26.55
C THR A 639 3.64 -25.64 -27.33
N LEU A 640 3.70 -25.51 -28.63
CA LEU A 640 4.19 -26.55 -29.56
C LEU A 640 5.45 -26.08 -30.26
N LYS A 641 6.30 -26.99 -30.67
CA LYS A 641 7.34 -26.69 -31.67
C LYS A 641 6.68 -26.20 -32.96
N LYS A 642 7.41 -25.46 -33.78
CA LYS A 642 6.94 -25.10 -35.12
C LYS A 642 6.83 -26.38 -35.96
N LEU A 643 5.59 -26.75 -36.27
CA LEU A 643 5.30 -27.93 -37.10
C LEU A 643 4.86 -27.49 -38.50
N PRO A 644 5.08 -28.32 -39.52
CA PRO A 644 4.56 -28.08 -40.84
C PRO A 644 3.04 -28.16 -40.83
N GLY A 645 2.37 -27.13 -41.33
CA GLY A 645 0.93 -27.04 -41.42
C GLY A 645 0.48 -26.12 -42.55
N LEU A 646 -0.80 -26.10 -42.83
CA LEU A 646 -1.43 -25.27 -43.84
C LEU A 646 -1.87 -23.96 -43.26
N ASP A 647 -1.38 -22.84 -43.76
CA ASP A 647 -1.82 -21.49 -43.39
C ASP A 647 -3.16 -21.23 -44.08
N LEU A 648 -4.27 -21.23 -43.31
CA LEU A 648 -5.61 -21.14 -43.86
C LEU A 648 -5.86 -19.81 -44.59
N LYS A 649 -5.27 -18.73 -44.15
CA LYS A 649 -5.36 -17.44 -44.85
C LYS A 649 -4.73 -17.50 -46.24
N LYS A 650 -3.56 -18.17 -46.33
CA LYS A 650 -2.83 -18.32 -47.59
C LYS A 650 -3.55 -19.29 -48.55
N GLU A 651 -4.09 -20.39 -48.01
CA GLU A 651 -4.71 -21.46 -48.80
C GLU A 651 -6.14 -21.09 -49.27
N LEU A 652 -6.93 -20.45 -48.41
CA LEU A 652 -8.35 -20.13 -48.67
C LEU A 652 -8.59 -18.70 -49.15
N GLY A 653 -7.62 -17.79 -49.01
CA GLY A 653 -7.72 -16.39 -49.43
C GLY A 653 -8.96 -15.69 -48.87
N ALA A 654 -9.77 -15.09 -49.77
CA ALA A 654 -10.98 -14.34 -49.38
C ALA A 654 -12.11 -15.23 -48.78
N ALA A 655 -12.03 -16.55 -48.91
CA ALA A 655 -13.02 -17.46 -48.33
C ALA A 655 -12.80 -17.67 -46.83
N TYR A 656 -11.58 -17.37 -46.32
CA TYR A 656 -11.27 -17.48 -44.88
C TYR A 656 -11.81 -16.28 -44.12
N LYS A 657 -12.74 -16.52 -43.19
CA LYS A 657 -13.47 -15.46 -42.46
C LYS A 657 -12.78 -15.00 -41.19
N PHE A 658 -11.79 -15.75 -40.68
CA PHE A 658 -11.16 -15.53 -39.38
C PHE A 658 -9.74 -15.00 -39.53
N ASP A 659 -9.53 -14.02 -40.34
CA ASP A 659 -8.24 -13.45 -40.77
C ASP A 659 -7.30 -13.04 -39.60
N LYS A 660 -7.88 -12.65 -38.47
CA LYS A 660 -7.13 -12.25 -37.28
C LYS A 660 -6.58 -13.42 -36.44
N GLU A 661 -7.03 -14.64 -36.70
CA GLU A 661 -6.66 -15.82 -35.94
C GLU A 661 -5.33 -16.41 -36.41
N GLY A 662 -4.95 -16.19 -37.67
CA GLY A 662 -3.68 -16.70 -38.24
C GLY A 662 -3.58 -18.22 -38.08
N GLU A 663 -4.68 -18.95 -38.37
CA GLU A 663 -4.77 -20.38 -38.12
C GLU A 663 -3.83 -21.19 -39.01
N ILE A 664 -3.07 -22.10 -38.38
CA ILE A 664 -2.26 -23.12 -39.03
C ILE A 664 -2.89 -24.48 -38.76
N ALA A 665 -3.45 -25.09 -39.81
CA ALA A 665 -4.08 -26.41 -39.73
C ALA A 665 -3.03 -27.53 -39.90
N ILE A 666 -2.88 -28.36 -38.87
CA ILE A 666 -1.97 -29.50 -38.87
C ILE A 666 -2.75 -30.76 -39.12
N GLN A 667 -2.40 -31.50 -40.17
CA GLN A 667 -3.08 -32.71 -40.57
C GLN A 667 -2.75 -33.90 -39.67
N GLY A 668 -3.74 -34.64 -39.20
CA GLY A 668 -3.66 -35.92 -38.55
C GLY A 668 -3.32 -35.82 -37.05
N HIS A 669 -2.05 -35.85 -36.67
CA HIS A 669 -1.63 -36.02 -35.26
C HIS A 669 -0.45 -35.13 -34.90
N ILE A 670 -0.50 -34.50 -33.74
CA ILE A 670 0.63 -33.81 -33.10
C ILE A 670 1.18 -34.72 -32.02
N LYS A 671 2.42 -35.15 -32.17
CA LYS A 671 3.06 -36.08 -31.23
C LYS A 671 3.33 -35.41 -29.88
N ASN A 672 3.30 -36.19 -28.83
CA ASN A 672 3.58 -35.73 -27.47
C ASN A 672 4.96 -35.06 -27.33
N GLU A 673 5.98 -35.56 -28.04
CA GLU A 673 7.35 -35.03 -28.04
C GLU A 673 7.48 -33.63 -28.66
N ASP A 674 6.50 -33.19 -29.45
CA ASP A 674 6.47 -31.89 -30.10
C ASP A 674 5.72 -30.83 -29.24
N ILE A 675 5.12 -31.26 -28.13
CA ILE A 675 4.46 -30.37 -27.16
C ILE A 675 5.51 -29.98 -26.10
N LEU A 676 5.76 -28.69 -25.96
CA LEU A 676 6.78 -28.15 -25.07
C LEU A 676 6.29 -28.01 -23.62
N GLY A 677 5.03 -27.65 -23.45
CA GLY A 677 4.40 -27.45 -22.14
C GLY A 677 2.99 -26.94 -22.25
N ALA A 678 2.31 -26.82 -21.12
CA ALA A 678 0.96 -26.31 -20.97
C ALA A 678 0.89 -25.17 -19.93
N THR A 679 0.04 -24.19 -20.14
CA THR A 679 -0.22 -23.11 -19.20
C THR A 679 -1.72 -23.04 -18.93
N LEU A 680 -2.14 -23.00 -17.66
CA LEU A 680 -3.53 -22.88 -17.27
C LEU A 680 -4.04 -21.49 -17.64
N ILE A 681 -5.21 -21.43 -18.30
CA ILE A 681 -5.90 -20.20 -18.68
C ILE A 681 -7.27 -20.19 -18.00
N ILE A 682 -7.62 -19.09 -17.38
CA ILE A 682 -8.91 -18.88 -16.72
C ILE A 682 -9.85 -17.99 -17.52
N ASP A 683 -11.09 -17.86 -17.08
CA ASP A 683 -12.27 -17.30 -17.77
C ASP A 683 -12.09 -16.05 -18.63
N ASP A 684 -11.12 -15.20 -18.34
CA ASP A 684 -10.86 -13.96 -19.11
C ASP A 684 -9.59 -14.04 -20.00
N GLY A 685 -9.06 -15.25 -20.22
CA GLY A 685 -7.84 -15.47 -20.99
C GLY A 685 -6.53 -15.22 -20.23
N ARG A 686 -6.58 -15.05 -18.90
CA ARG A 686 -5.39 -14.93 -18.06
C ARG A 686 -4.70 -16.27 -17.91
N GLU A 687 -3.37 -16.24 -17.94
CA GLU A 687 -2.54 -17.39 -17.59
C GLU A 687 -2.44 -17.50 -16.08
N PHE A 688 -2.74 -18.65 -15.53
CA PHE A 688 -2.68 -18.90 -14.09
C PHE A 688 -1.61 -19.95 -13.76
N GLY A 689 -0.68 -19.58 -12.87
CA GLY A 689 0.37 -20.47 -12.43
C GLY A 689 1.55 -20.65 -13.40
N TYR A 690 2.33 -21.68 -13.13
CA TYR A 690 3.50 -22.03 -13.94
C TYR A 690 3.10 -22.75 -15.22
N SER A 691 3.90 -22.54 -16.29
CA SER A 691 3.83 -23.43 -17.44
C SER A 691 4.32 -24.81 -17.02
N ILE A 692 3.46 -25.81 -17.13
CA ILE A 692 3.76 -27.22 -16.83
C ILE A 692 4.66 -27.75 -17.96
N PRO A 693 5.93 -28.06 -17.73
CA PRO A 693 6.79 -28.58 -18.78
C PRO A 693 6.38 -30.01 -19.14
N ASN A 694 6.37 -30.34 -20.43
CA ASN A 694 6.12 -31.71 -20.86
C ASN A 694 7.31 -32.60 -20.50
N PRO A 695 7.16 -33.63 -19.65
CA PRO A 695 8.23 -34.55 -19.28
C PRO A 695 8.74 -35.44 -20.46
N HIS A 696 7.92 -35.59 -21.50
CA HIS A 696 8.24 -36.44 -22.69
C HIS A 696 8.81 -35.65 -23.87
N ARG A 697 9.05 -34.35 -23.72
CA ARG A 697 9.64 -33.52 -24.79
C ARG A 697 11.07 -33.98 -25.18
N LYS A 698 11.33 -34.05 -26.46
CA LYS A 698 12.72 -34.19 -26.93
C LYS A 698 13.47 -32.89 -26.70
N ILE A 699 14.57 -32.96 -25.97
CA ILE A 699 15.55 -31.88 -25.85
C ILE A 699 16.47 -31.99 -27.05
N ASP A 700 16.37 -31.04 -27.99
CA ASP A 700 17.36 -30.96 -29.07
C ASP A 700 18.71 -30.62 -28.45
N LYS A 701 19.70 -31.49 -28.69
CA LYS A 701 21.07 -31.36 -28.18
C LYS A 701 21.84 -30.28 -28.92
#